data_ed5678be3aefca95aff13cc81fcb6d9e
#
_entry.id   ed5678be3aefca95aff13cc81fcb6d9e
#
_cell.length_a   1.000
_cell.length_b   1.000
_cell.length_c   1.000
_cell.angle_alpha   90.00
_cell.angle_beta   90.00
_cell.angle_gamma   90.00
#
_symmetry.space_group_name_H-M   'P 1'
#
loop_
_entity.id
_entity.type
_entity.pdbx_description
1 polymer ?
#
loop_
_entity_poly.entity_id
_entity_poly.type
_entity_poly.pdbx_seq_one_letter_code
_entity_poly.pdbx_strand_id
1 'polypeptide(L)'
;MHEGNRGMQALRAAKLSGAAIVAFNMLSISAALAQDNAAPAVEQVVVSSSRITAAGFNAPTPTTVLSADDLAKQAESNVFTTVTELPSLMGSTGTSTGNHGTSGGTNGLSAFGIHGVGTTRALTLIDGQRVVPAQIGGTVDVSQFPQLLIQRVDVVTGGASASWGSDAVSGVVNFVLDNKYTGLKGNLLTGVSTYGDDENVTMQVAAGTGFANGKGHIVGSFEYSYEAGIGIGTYGTGCVQAGGRCWYSAPAILPLSIANTPPGLPEYTYAQNTEDYQETKYGIITRGPLQGLAFNADGSTYHFNYGPGQTPNHDATGTVTNCASPFCVGGDTTNNFGAGATLVGSLVRGNFYTRASYDIGSSTQIWAAFMGSQVRTRNVSMIGTYRPDYFTIQCDNAYLPASVTQACATNKISSFMLGTLNASLPRNPTIVNQRDMWRYTAGIDGAFRFLDRDWTWSGYVEHANNNSSILVHNILLTPYFKFATDAVRAADGTIVCRSAAAQAIGCQPYDLFGNFPPSSASLSWMQGGTLSQQVGPDQLTHERQEAASISLNGKPFETWAGPVSLATGAEYREEAFKVVGDVDSNGGPNVQPLLSTAGSNWVFGNFHNGRGNYHVVEGFLEMDLPLINDDSFGHADIDMAGRATGYSASGYVNTWKAGLSWDTPIDGVRLRALQSRDVRAPNLSELFAPPSGINSSILDLTKPGTPNQVNVLNQQEGNTSLKPEKSTNTEVGVVFQPSWLPGFRISADYWRLAIKGEIGSLSNQQEVQLCALGNQAECAALLTADGSPPQVGRITTVVLEPFNLATVVTDGIDYEASYQFDLQDWDVPGNFVLRALATNITKFITNSGIPTTIPVESAGTNTGVTPHWKVFAQQTYDLDRWSFTVAERWISPGVISGNFIQCTTGCPLPTANNPTINNNRMAGAFYVDLAGSLDFSEHWQVYFKVDNVANVDPPPAPPIAASPNSDGSNPQLFDTIGRMFHVGVRVQD
;
A
#
# COMPACT_ATOMS: atom_id res chain seq x y z
N MET A 1 -13.55 0.26 36.94
CA MET A 1 -13.20 0.66 35.57
C MET A 1 -12.93 2.16 35.38
N HIS A 2 -13.05 3.00 36.38
CA HIS A 2 -12.79 4.45 36.29
C HIS A 2 -11.41 4.88 36.81
N GLU A 3 -10.67 4.02 37.50
CA GLU A 3 -9.35 4.35 38.05
C GLU A 3 -8.16 4.01 37.10
N GLY A 4 -8.36 3.11 36.14
CA GLY A 4 -7.31 2.77 35.16
C GLY A 4 -6.98 3.86 34.12
N ASN A 5 -7.93 4.76 33.86
CA ASN A 5 -7.76 5.79 32.84
C ASN A 5 -7.02 7.05 33.32
N ARG A 6 -7.02 7.32 34.64
CA ARG A 6 -6.26 8.46 35.23
C ARG A 6 -4.76 8.16 35.34
N GLY A 7 -4.38 6.89 35.51
CA GLY A 7 -2.97 6.49 35.55
C GLY A 7 -2.28 6.58 34.17
N MET A 8 -3.01 6.29 33.09
CA MET A 8 -2.47 6.37 31.73
C MET A 8 -2.33 7.80 31.21
N GLN A 9 -3.23 8.71 31.62
CA GLN A 9 -3.10 10.13 31.28
C GLN A 9 -1.95 10.81 32.06
N ALA A 10 -1.73 10.43 33.31
CA ALA A 10 -0.59 10.93 34.10
C ALA A 10 0.76 10.39 33.59
N LEU A 11 0.81 9.15 33.08
CA LEU A 11 2.01 8.60 32.44
C LEU A 11 2.28 9.22 31.04
N ARG A 12 1.25 9.64 30.33
CA ARG A 12 1.39 10.37 29.07
C ARG A 12 1.94 11.79 29.27
N ALA A 13 1.46 12.50 30.27
CA ALA A 13 1.97 13.82 30.65
C ALA A 13 3.40 13.79 31.21
N ALA A 14 3.76 12.74 31.95
CA ALA A 14 5.12 12.59 32.50
C ALA A 14 6.15 12.18 31.43
N LYS A 15 5.74 11.47 30.36
CA LYS A 15 6.61 11.17 29.22
C LYS A 15 6.84 12.39 28.31
N LEU A 16 5.87 13.26 28.16
CA LEU A 16 6.02 14.51 27.40
C LEU A 16 6.91 15.54 28.13
N SER A 17 6.82 15.64 29.45
CA SER A 17 7.68 16.53 30.25
C SER A 17 9.14 16.03 30.35
N GLY A 18 9.37 14.71 30.30
CA GLY A 18 10.74 14.17 30.29
C GLY A 18 11.48 14.41 28.96
N ALA A 19 10.80 14.30 27.83
CA ALA A 19 11.39 14.55 26.51
C ALA A 19 11.69 16.04 26.26
N ALA A 20 10.83 16.94 26.74
CA ALA A 20 11.05 18.38 26.66
C ALA A 20 12.25 18.86 27.50
N ILE A 21 12.51 18.24 28.65
CA ILE A 21 13.65 18.56 29.52
C ILE A 21 14.98 18.07 28.93
N VAL A 22 14.98 16.94 28.20
CA VAL A 22 16.20 16.47 27.53
C VAL A 22 16.54 17.33 26.30
N ALA A 23 15.53 17.81 25.56
CA ALA A 23 15.74 18.74 24.45
C ALA A 23 16.26 20.11 24.93
N PHE A 24 15.79 20.59 26.06
CA PHE A 24 16.20 21.92 26.61
C PHE A 24 17.64 21.93 27.21
N ASN A 25 18.17 20.78 27.67
CA ASN A 25 19.54 20.66 28.17
C ASN A 25 20.60 20.41 27.07
N MET A 26 20.21 20.06 25.85
CA MET A 26 21.13 20.00 24.70
C MET A 26 21.35 21.35 24.00
N LEU A 27 20.51 22.35 24.25
CA LEU A 27 20.58 23.69 23.65
C LEU A 27 21.62 24.63 24.29
N SER A 28 22.36 24.17 25.28
CA SER A 28 23.35 25.02 25.99
C SER A 28 24.83 24.79 25.57
N ILE A 29 25.11 24.10 24.44
CA ILE A 29 26.47 23.83 23.98
C ILE A 29 26.81 24.54 22.65
N SER A 30 26.14 25.59 22.27
CA SER A 30 26.39 26.30 21.03
C SER A 30 26.83 27.72 21.21
N ALA A 31 28.06 27.93 21.52
CA ALA A 31 28.66 29.24 21.35
C ALA A 31 30.19 29.14 21.13
N ALA A 32 30.58 28.69 19.97
CA ALA A 32 31.90 29.01 19.38
C ALA A 32 32.08 28.21 18.09
N LEU A 33 31.74 28.78 16.96
CA LEU A 33 32.41 28.59 15.67
C LEU A 33 31.54 29.30 14.61
N ALA A 34 31.79 30.58 14.40
CA ALA A 34 31.26 31.33 13.27
C ALA A 34 32.43 31.67 12.32
N GLN A 35 32.04 31.68 11.06
CA GLN A 35 32.60 32.35 9.88
C GLN A 35 33.31 31.49 8.83
N ASP A 36 32.60 31.35 7.68
CA ASP A 36 33.02 32.00 6.45
C ASP A 36 31.87 32.02 5.42
N ASN A 37 31.45 33.21 5.03
CA ASN A 37 30.46 33.47 3.97
C ASN A 37 31.12 33.38 2.60
N ALA A 38 30.94 32.24 1.91
CA ALA A 38 31.10 32.20 0.45
C ALA A 38 29.68 32.16 -0.16
N ALA A 39 29.38 33.06 -1.10
CA ALA A 39 28.14 33.10 -1.84
C ALA A 39 27.83 31.72 -2.43
N PRO A 40 26.59 31.22 -2.37
CA PRO A 40 26.23 29.89 -2.85
C PRO A 40 26.48 29.84 -4.37
N ALA A 41 27.47 29.05 -4.78
CA ALA A 41 27.56 28.59 -6.15
C ALA A 41 26.25 27.81 -6.39
N VAL A 42 25.55 28.13 -7.48
CA VAL A 42 24.39 27.36 -7.93
C VAL A 42 24.86 25.91 -8.10
N GLU A 43 24.58 25.09 -7.13
CA GLU A 43 24.91 23.67 -7.16
C GLU A 43 24.13 23.05 -8.32
N GLN A 44 24.84 22.49 -9.29
CA GLN A 44 24.25 21.87 -10.45
C GLN A 44 23.49 20.64 -9.97
N VAL A 45 22.16 20.71 -9.92
CA VAL A 45 21.29 19.64 -9.43
C VAL A 45 21.43 18.43 -10.36
N VAL A 46 22.09 17.40 -9.88
CA VAL A 46 22.24 16.11 -10.56
C VAL A 46 21.00 15.30 -10.31
N VAL A 47 20.23 14.99 -11.35
CA VAL A 47 19.00 14.20 -11.21
C VAL A 47 19.21 12.71 -11.50
N SER A 48 18.35 11.88 -10.93
CA SER A 48 18.45 10.43 -10.92
C SER A 48 17.96 9.72 -12.19
N SER A 49 17.70 10.45 -13.27
CA SER A 49 17.26 9.87 -14.55
C SER A 49 18.35 9.06 -15.29
N SER A 50 19.60 9.29 -14.92
CA SER A 50 20.79 8.74 -15.55
C SER A 50 21.91 8.65 -14.53
N ARG A 51 22.90 7.80 -14.75
CA ARG A 51 24.17 7.80 -14.00
C ARG A 51 25.13 8.87 -14.50
N ILE A 52 24.77 9.54 -15.58
CA ILE A 52 25.44 10.73 -16.10
C ILE A 52 24.70 11.97 -15.60
N THR A 53 25.46 12.95 -15.14
CA THR A 53 24.94 14.18 -14.53
C THR A 53 24.09 15.01 -15.49
N ALA A 54 22.79 15.21 -15.20
CA ALA A 54 21.91 16.11 -15.95
C ALA A 54 20.92 16.80 -14.99
N ALA A 55 20.42 18.01 -15.33
CA ALA A 55 19.42 18.71 -14.54
C ALA A 55 17.99 18.33 -14.96
N GLY A 56 17.00 18.30 -14.04
CA GLY A 56 15.63 17.79 -14.19
C GLY A 56 14.94 18.05 -15.53
N PHE A 57 14.67 19.32 -15.89
CA PHE A 57 14.10 19.66 -17.20
C PHE A 57 15.06 19.43 -18.39
N ASN A 58 16.34 19.23 -18.10
CA ASN A 58 17.35 19.00 -19.12
C ASN A 58 17.60 17.52 -19.42
N ALA A 59 17.07 16.61 -18.61
CA ALA A 59 17.21 15.19 -18.82
C ALA A 59 16.29 14.71 -19.97
N PRO A 60 16.72 13.72 -20.78
CA PRO A 60 15.85 13.10 -21.78
C PRO A 60 14.67 12.35 -21.17
N THR A 61 14.81 11.82 -19.95
CA THR A 61 13.72 11.20 -19.19
C THR A 61 13.06 12.24 -18.28
N PRO A 62 11.73 12.40 -18.28
CA PRO A 62 11.05 13.34 -17.42
C PRO A 62 11.39 13.09 -15.96
N THR A 63 11.74 14.14 -15.22
CA THR A 63 12.12 14.05 -13.81
C THR A 63 11.59 15.25 -13.05
N THR A 64 10.72 14.98 -12.09
CA THR A 64 10.20 15.97 -11.15
C THR A 64 11.06 15.96 -9.88
N VAL A 65 11.54 17.13 -9.48
CA VAL A 65 12.36 17.30 -8.28
C VAL A 65 11.57 18.02 -7.21
N LEU A 66 11.57 17.45 -5.99
CA LEU A 66 11.07 18.09 -4.77
C LEU A 66 12.29 18.45 -3.91
N SER A 67 12.52 19.74 -3.68
CA SER A 67 13.59 20.23 -2.81
C SER A 67 13.26 20.04 -1.33
N ALA A 68 14.25 20.15 -0.45
CA ALA A 68 14.04 20.17 1.01
C ALA A 68 13.05 21.29 1.43
N ASP A 69 13.06 22.44 0.76
CA ASP A 69 12.15 23.53 0.99
C ASP A 69 10.71 23.18 0.59
N ASP A 70 10.51 22.55 -0.57
CA ASP A 70 9.19 22.04 -0.99
C ASP A 70 8.63 21.05 0.02
N LEU A 71 9.45 20.11 0.50
CA LEU A 71 9.05 19.15 1.54
C LEU A 71 8.72 19.85 2.85
N ALA A 72 9.52 20.83 3.23
CA ALA A 72 9.31 21.59 4.47
C ALA A 72 8.03 22.42 4.44
N LYS A 73 7.68 23.07 3.32
CA LYS A 73 6.46 23.85 3.15
C LYS A 73 5.19 23.03 3.31
N GLN A 74 5.24 21.75 3.00
CA GLN A 74 4.09 20.83 3.16
C GLN A 74 3.83 20.42 4.61
N ALA A 75 4.79 20.58 5.54
CA ALA A 75 4.61 20.38 6.99
C ALA A 75 3.96 19.04 7.40
N GLU A 76 4.27 17.98 6.69
CA GLU A 76 3.75 16.63 6.94
C GLU A 76 4.59 15.87 7.98
N SER A 77 3.94 14.96 8.70
CA SER A 77 4.60 14.07 9.67
C SER A 77 5.47 13.00 8.99
N ASN A 78 5.16 12.68 7.72
CA ASN A 78 5.84 11.67 6.91
C ASN A 78 6.06 12.21 5.49
N VAL A 79 7.31 12.19 5.03
CA VAL A 79 7.67 12.61 3.66
C VAL A 79 6.91 11.83 2.57
N PHE A 80 6.49 10.61 2.86
CA PHE A 80 5.66 9.81 1.95
C PHE A 80 4.38 10.57 1.58
N THR A 81 3.69 11.18 2.54
CA THR A 81 2.45 11.93 2.29
C THR A 81 2.69 13.07 1.31
N THR A 82 3.74 13.86 1.52
CA THR A 82 4.11 14.96 0.62
C THR A 82 4.42 14.46 -0.79
N VAL A 83 5.23 13.41 -0.90
CA VAL A 83 5.68 12.93 -2.23
C VAL A 83 4.52 12.30 -3.01
N THR A 84 3.55 11.66 -2.35
CA THR A 84 2.37 11.07 -3.02
C THR A 84 1.34 12.09 -3.51
N GLU A 85 1.47 13.37 -3.15
CA GLU A 85 0.68 14.43 -3.76
C GLU A 85 1.01 14.62 -5.26
N LEU A 86 2.23 14.25 -5.69
CA LEU A 86 2.58 14.25 -7.10
C LEU A 86 1.59 13.39 -7.91
N PRO A 87 0.99 13.95 -8.97
CA PRO A 87 -0.05 13.25 -9.74
C PRO A 87 0.41 11.95 -10.39
N SER A 88 1.68 11.84 -10.79
CA SER A 88 2.25 10.63 -11.39
C SER A 88 2.38 9.46 -10.40
N LEU A 89 2.38 9.72 -9.07
CA LEU A 89 2.54 8.70 -8.02
C LEU A 89 1.23 8.00 -7.65
N MET A 90 0.36 7.78 -8.63
CA MET A 90 -0.85 6.97 -8.45
C MET A 90 -0.53 5.50 -8.23
N GLY A 91 -1.29 4.86 -7.36
CA GLY A 91 -1.08 3.45 -6.97
C GLY A 91 -0.06 3.27 -5.85
N SER A 92 0.33 4.34 -5.16
CA SER A 92 1.11 4.29 -3.92
C SER A 92 0.27 3.74 -2.76
N THR A 93 0.95 3.15 -1.77
CA THR A 93 0.31 2.59 -0.56
C THR A 93 0.87 3.28 0.67
N GLY A 94 0.04 3.55 1.68
CA GLY A 94 0.41 4.26 2.90
C GLY A 94 -0.42 3.84 4.13
N THR A 95 -0.45 4.66 5.17
CA THR A 95 -1.12 4.38 6.45
C THR A 95 -2.64 4.24 6.35
N SER A 96 -3.26 4.84 5.35
CA SER A 96 -4.71 4.74 5.09
C SER A 96 -5.08 3.52 4.22
N THR A 97 -4.11 2.77 3.69
CA THR A 97 -4.36 1.64 2.79
C THR A 97 -4.02 0.30 3.45
N GLY A 98 -4.74 -0.76 3.09
CA GLY A 98 -4.47 -2.11 3.60
C GLY A 98 -4.88 -2.36 5.05
N ASN A 99 -5.61 -1.44 5.69
CA ASN A 99 -5.96 -1.49 7.11
C ASN A 99 -6.84 -2.66 7.53
N HIS A 100 -7.55 -3.27 6.58
CA HIS A 100 -8.42 -4.43 6.82
C HIS A 100 -7.71 -5.77 6.63
N GLY A 101 -6.49 -5.75 6.11
CA GLY A 101 -5.68 -6.97 5.92
C GLY A 101 -5.28 -7.60 7.25
N THR A 102 -5.63 -8.87 7.47
CA THR A 102 -5.34 -9.58 8.72
C THR A 102 -4.01 -10.33 8.70
N SER A 103 -3.47 -10.65 7.52
CA SER A 103 -2.33 -11.57 7.42
C SER A 103 -1.24 -11.10 6.45
N GLY A 104 -1.46 -10.01 5.72
CA GLY A 104 -0.57 -9.60 4.64
C GLY A 104 0.69 -8.84 5.06
N GLY A 105 0.77 -8.35 6.31
CA GLY A 105 1.90 -7.55 6.79
C GLY A 105 2.09 -6.18 6.13
N THR A 106 1.17 -5.78 5.25
CA THR A 106 1.26 -4.55 4.45
C THR A 106 0.70 -3.31 5.15
N ASN A 107 0.05 -3.48 6.30
CA ASN A 107 -0.59 -2.38 7.02
C ASN A 107 0.45 -1.31 7.39
N GLY A 108 0.16 -0.06 7.04
CA GLY A 108 1.02 1.10 7.28
C GLY A 108 2.37 1.08 6.52
N LEU A 109 2.48 0.27 5.45
CA LEU A 109 3.64 0.27 4.56
C LEU A 109 3.55 1.48 3.63
N SER A 110 4.55 2.35 3.67
CA SER A 110 4.64 3.54 2.81
C SER A 110 5.52 3.23 1.60
N ALA A 111 4.90 3.03 0.42
CA ALA A 111 5.60 2.66 -0.80
C ALA A 111 5.00 3.34 -2.03
N PHE A 112 5.86 3.70 -3.00
CA PHE A 112 5.47 4.42 -4.19
C PHE A 112 5.07 3.48 -5.33
N GLY A 113 3.96 3.82 -5.98
CA GLY A 113 3.61 3.35 -7.30
C GLY A 113 3.62 4.53 -8.29
N ILE A 114 3.94 4.30 -9.54
CA ILE A 114 3.95 5.31 -10.60
C ILE A 114 2.95 4.88 -11.68
N HIS A 115 2.11 5.82 -12.15
CA HIS A 115 1.11 5.62 -13.20
C HIS A 115 0.13 4.45 -12.95
N GLY A 116 -0.08 4.08 -11.69
CA GLY A 116 -1.04 3.04 -11.32
C GLY A 116 -0.61 1.60 -11.53
N VAL A 117 0.63 1.32 -11.97
CA VAL A 117 1.09 -0.05 -12.26
C VAL A 117 1.63 -0.81 -11.03
N GLY A 118 1.43 -0.26 -9.84
CA GLY A 118 1.77 -0.89 -8.55
C GLY A 118 3.17 -0.59 -8.04
N THR A 119 3.37 -0.85 -6.75
CA THR A 119 4.58 -0.45 -6.01
C THR A 119 5.81 -1.30 -6.30
N THR A 120 5.65 -2.51 -6.82
CA THR A 120 6.76 -3.41 -7.18
C THR A 120 7.41 -3.07 -8.54
N ARG A 121 6.86 -2.09 -9.27
CA ARG A 121 7.36 -1.64 -10.57
C ARG A 121 7.91 -0.22 -10.56
N ALA A 122 7.97 0.40 -9.37
CA ALA A 122 8.62 1.67 -9.11
C ALA A 122 9.79 1.44 -8.14
N LEU A 123 11.01 1.75 -8.58
CA LEU A 123 12.21 1.52 -7.78
C LEU A 123 12.44 2.68 -6.82
N THR A 124 12.55 2.37 -5.51
CA THR A 124 12.90 3.37 -4.48
C THR A 124 14.38 3.25 -4.09
N LEU A 125 15.09 4.38 -4.08
CA LEU A 125 16.52 4.47 -3.80
C LEU A 125 16.82 5.51 -2.70
N ILE A 126 17.96 5.36 -2.04
CA ILE A 126 18.63 6.39 -1.22
C ILE A 126 20.02 6.63 -1.80
N ASP A 127 20.34 7.88 -2.14
CA ASP A 127 21.63 8.28 -2.74
C ASP A 127 22.00 7.41 -3.96
N GLY A 128 21.01 6.99 -4.76
CA GLY A 128 21.18 6.12 -5.90
C GLY A 128 21.52 4.65 -5.54
N GLN A 129 21.37 4.27 -4.28
CA GLN A 129 21.60 2.91 -3.79
C GLN A 129 20.28 2.22 -3.49
N ARG A 130 20.21 0.92 -3.73
CA ARG A 130 19.04 0.11 -3.35
C ARG A 130 18.92 0.01 -1.85
N VAL A 131 17.71 -0.24 -1.37
CA VAL A 131 17.39 -0.42 0.06
C VAL A 131 16.74 -1.77 0.25
N VAL A 132 17.10 -2.46 1.32
CA VAL A 132 16.49 -3.74 1.67
C VAL A 132 14.98 -3.62 1.78
N PRO A 133 14.19 -4.51 1.14
CA PRO A 133 12.73 -4.49 1.24
C PRO A 133 12.24 -4.64 2.68
N ALA A 134 11.03 -4.15 2.94
CA ALA A 134 10.36 -4.26 4.23
C ALA A 134 9.48 -5.52 4.35
N GLN A 135 9.38 -6.27 3.27
CA GLN A 135 8.62 -7.52 3.18
C GLN A 135 9.06 -8.33 1.95
N ILE A 136 8.83 -9.64 2.00
CA ILE A 136 9.24 -10.59 0.95
C ILE A 136 8.65 -10.29 -0.44
N GLY A 137 7.62 -9.44 -0.52
CA GLY A 137 7.07 -8.91 -1.77
C GLY A 137 7.94 -7.86 -2.48
N GLY A 138 9.12 -7.55 -1.95
CA GLY A 138 10.09 -6.66 -2.59
C GLY A 138 9.80 -5.15 -2.42
N THR A 139 8.91 -4.77 -1.52
CA THR A 139 8.50 -3.38 -1.33
C THR A 139 9.32 -2.69 -0.25
N VAL A 140 9.87 -1.51 -0.55
CA VAL A 140 10.64 -0.66 0.39
C VAL A 140 9.69 0.24 1.17
N ASP A 141 9.87 0.33 2.49
CA ASP A 141 9.09 1.23 3.38
C ASP A 141 9.80 2.57 3.56
N VAL A 142 9.28 3.61 2.95
CA VAL A 142 9.85 4.98 3.00
C VAL A 142 9.76 5.59 4.41
N SER A 143 8.86 5.10 5.26
CA SER A 143 8.78 5.52 6.66
C SER A 143 10.06 5.19 7.46
N GLN A 144 10.91 4.30 6.94
CA GLN A 144 12.19 3.91 7.54
C GLN A 144 13.36 4.87 7.21
N PHE A 145 13.13 5.93 6.40
CA PHE A 145 14.18 6.82 5.90
C PHE A 145 14.44 8.01 6.84
N PRO A 146 15.67 8.58 6.84
CA PRO A 146 16.03 9.74 7.66
C PRO A 146 15.53 11.04 7.02
N GLN A 147 14.29 11.41 7.30
CA GLN A 147 13.55 12.45 6.56
C GLN A 147 14.14 13.86 6.73
N LEU A 148 14.64 14.22 7.92
CA LEU A 148 15.19 15.56 8.15
C LEU A 148 16.48 15.83 7.35
N LEU A 149 17.21 14.78 6.95
CA LEU A 149 18.41 14.89 6.12
C LEU A 149 18.13 14.82 4.62
N ILE A 150 16.88 14.67 4.18
CA ILE A 150 16.56 14.68 2.75
C ILE A 150 16.84 16.08 2.19
N GLN A 151 17.74 16.17 1.24
CA GLN A 151 18.05 17.38 0.47
C GLN A 151 17.04 17.57 -0.67
N ARG A 152 16.67 16.48 -1.33
CA ARG A 152 15.67 16.45 -2.40
C ARG A 152 15.17 15.03 -2.65
N VAL A 153 14.02 14.96 -3.33
CA VAL A 153 13.48 13.71 -3.88
C VAL A 153 13.37 13.86 -5.39
N ASP A 154 14.04 12.97 -6.12
CA ASP A 154 13.98 12.90 -7.57
C ASP A 154 12.96 11.83 -7.98
N VAL A 155 11.89 12.21 -8.67
CA VAL A 155 10.87 11.31 -9.21
C VAL A 155 11.04 11.24 -10.72
N VAL A 156 11.55 10.12 -11.18
CA VAL A 156 11.74 9.81 -12.61
C VAL A 156 10.51 9.04 -13.08
N THR A 157 9.77 9.58 -14.03
CA THR A 157 8.60 8.93 -14.64
C THR A 157 8.99 8.35 -15.99
N GLY A 158 9.19 7.03 -16.04
CA GLY A 158 9.58 6.33 -17.26
C GLY A 158 10.55 5.18 -17.03
N GLY A 159 10.80 4.42 -18.09
CA GLY A 159 11.66 3.24 -18.00
C GLY A 159 13.11 3.57 -17.70
N ALA A 160 13.63 3.05 -16.59
CA ALA A 160 14.99 3.32 -16.13
C ALA A 160 15.79 2.05 -15.78
N SER A 161 15.31 0.85 -16.17
CA SER A 161 15.99 -0.41 -15.85
C SER A 161 17.38 -0.53 -16.50
N ALA A 162 17.64 0.12 -17.60
CA ALA A 162 18.97 0.13 -18.21
C ALA A 162 20.01 0.83 -17.31
N SER A 163 19.62 1.91 -16.62
CA SER A 163 20.47 2.65 -15.68
C SER A 163 20.49 2.05 -14.28
N TRP A 164 19.33 1.56 -13.76
CA TRP A 164 19.14 1.22 -12.35
C TRP A 164 18.79 -0.26 -12.07
N GLY A 165 18.64 -1.10 -13.12
CA GLY A 165 18.33 -2.51 -12.99
C GLY A 165 16.84 -2.81 -12.81
N SER A 166 16.53 -4.00 -12.29
CA SER A 166 15.16 -4.48 -12.07
C SER A 166 14.30 -3.49 -11.29
N ASP A 167 12.98 -3.58 -11.49
CA ASP A 167 11.93 -2.86 -10.77
C ASP A 167 11.74 -1.39 -11.19
N ALA A 168 12.72 -0.78 -11.89
CA ALA A 168 12.60 0.54 -12.50
C ALA A 168 11.82 0.47 -13.83
N VAL A 169 10.61 -0.10 -13.79
CA VAL A 169 9.76 -0.33 -14.97
C VAL A 169 8.93 0.90 -15.29
N SER A 170 8.24 1.45 -14.30
CA SER A 170 7.45 2.70 -14.42
C SER A 170 8.24 3.93 -14.00
N GLY A 171 9.36 3.75 -13.32
CA GLY A 171 10.21 4.85 -12.89
C GLY A 171 11.03 4.57 -11.64
N VAL A 172 11.61 5.66 -11.11
CA VAL A 172 12.47 5.65 -9.93
C VAL A 172 12.08 6.80 -9.01
N VAL A 173 12.05 6.54 -7.70
CA VAL A 173 11.97 7.57 -6.67
C VAL A 173 13.25 7.51 -5.85
N ASN A 174 14.12 8.50 -6.00
CA ASN A 174 15.42 8.55 -5.32
C ASN A 174 15.44 9.66 -4.27
N PHE A 175 15.74 9.29 -3.04
CA PHE A 175 15.95 10.20 -1.92
C PHE A 175 17.43 10.54 -1.82
N VAL A 176 17.77 11.79 -2.03
CA VAL A 176 19.14 12.30 -1.93
C VAL A 176 19.31 12.95 -0.57
N LEU A 177 20.27 12.46 0.21
CA LEU A 177 20.56 12.96 1.54
C LEU A 177 21.60 14.05 1.55
N ASP A 178 21.44 15.03 2.43
CA ASP A 178 22.47 16.04 2.70
C ASP A 178 23.59 15.45 3.58
N ASN A 179 24.46 14.70 2.94
CA ASN A 179 25.58 14.01 3.59
C ASN A 179 26.73 14.95 3.99
N LYS A 180 26.63 16.22 3.62
CA LYS A 180 27.65 17.26 3.95
C LYS A 180 27.09 18.35 4.86
N TYR A 181 25.90 18.18 5.39
CA TYR A 181 25.28 19.12 6.29
C TYR A 181 26.22 19.45 7.45
N THR A 182 26.37 20.73 7.74
CA THR A 182 27.17 21.27 8.87
C THR A 182 26.29 22.18 9.68
N GLY A 183 26.35 22.07 11.00
CA GLY A 183 25.49 22.82 11.92
C GLY A 183 24.51 21.91 12.66
N LEU A 184 23.49 22.48 13.24
CA LEU A 184 22.40 21.81 13.95
C LEU A 184 21.06 22.19 13.33
N LYS A 185 20.20 21.23 13.03
CA LYS A 185 18.80 21.49 12.68
C LYS A 185 17.85 20.59 13.45
N GLY A 186 16.68 21.09 13.73
CA GLY A 186 15.64 20.35 14.45
C GLY A 186 14.25 20.73 13.97
N ASN A 187 13.31 19.82 14.16
CA ASN A 187 11.90 20.02 13.84
C ASN A 187 11.02 19.38 14.93
N LEU A 188 10.03 20.13 15.39
CA LEU A 188 8.95 19.64 16.25
C LEU A 188 7.63 19.97 15.58
N LEU A 189 6.83 18.96 15.27
CA LEU A 189 5.52 19.08 14.66
C LEU A 189 4.47 18.39 15.51
N THR A 190 3.28 18.94 15.60
CA THR A 190 2.10 18.27 16.13
C THR A 190 0.87 18.60 15.29
N GLY A 191 -0.07 17.69 15.26
CA GLY A 191 -1.31 17.86 14.52
C GLY A 191 -2.48 17.09 15.13
N VAL A 192 -3.69 17.46 14.70
CA VAL A 192 -4.94 16.83 15.12
C VAL A 192 -6.04 17.09 14.09
N SER A 193 -6.91 16.12 13.87
CA SER A 193 -8.05 16.31 12.98
C SER A 193 -9.14 17.21 13.59
N THR A 194 -10.01 17.75 12.77
CA THR A 194 -11.20 18.52 13.22
C THR A 194 -12.13 17.67 14.11
N TYR A 195 -12.00 16.35 14.09
CA TYR A 195 -12.79 15.41 14.89
C TYR A 195 -12.14 15.07 16.23
N GLY A 196 -10.94 15.62 16.52
CA GLY A 196 -10.21 15.36 17.76
C GLY A 196 -9.56 13.98 17.82
N ASP A 197 -9.29 13.40 16.68
CA ASP A 197 -8.56 12.13 16.52
C ASP A 197 -7.36 12.32 15.58
N ASP A 198 -6.65 11.23 15.26
CA ASP A 198 -5.42 11.23 14.45
C ASP A 198 -4.35 12.19 14.97
N GLU A 199 -4.26 12.33 16.32
CA GLU A 199 -3.22 13.11 16.95
C GLU A 199 -1.85 12.63 16.49
N ASN A 200 -0.99 13.56 16.08
CA ASN A 200 0.38 13.22 15.71
C ASN A 200 1.40 14.12 16.40
N VAL A 201 2.59 13.57 16.60
CA VAL A 201 3.77 14.29 17.10
C VAL A 201 5.01 13.77 16.38
N THR A 202 5.80 14.67 15.81
CA THR A 202 7.07 14.34 15.16
C THR A 202 8.18 15.20 15.76
N MET A 203 9.27 14.56 16.18
CA MET A 203 10.48 15.18 16.70
C MET A 203 11.66 14.71 15.87
N GLN A 204 12.44 15.64 15.34
CA GLN A 204 13.57 15.35 14.48
C GLN A 204 14.74 16.25 14.87
N VAL A 205 15.94 15.73 14.83
CA VAL A 205 17.19 16.46 15.03
C VAL A 205 18.25 15.91 14.09
N ALA A 206 19.04 16.80 13.51
CA ALA A 206 20.21 16.41 12.72
C ALA A 206 21.36 17.37 13.02
N ALA A 207 22.57 16.84 13.03
CA ALA A 207 23.79 17.61 13.27
C ALA A 207 24.92 17.09 12.39
N GLY A 208 25.79 18.00 11.97
CA GLY A 208 26.96 17.67 11.20
C GLY A 208 28.13 18.58 11.48
N THR A 209 29.37 18.07 11.36
CA THR A 209 30.59 18.87 11.59
C THR A 209 31.79 18.27 10.86
N GLY A 210 32.70 19.16 10.47
CA GLY A 210 34.00 18.79 9.98
C GLY A 210 34.97 18.44 11.11
N PHE A 211 35.91 17.53 10.83
CA PHE A 211 37.02 17.18 11.73
C PHE A 211 38.34 17.02 10.95
N ALA A 212 39.47 16.81 11.70
CA ALA A 212 40.77 16.59 11.10
C ALA A 212 41.20 17.71 10.10
N ASN A 213 40.99 18.98 10.47
CA ASN A 213 41.30 20.15 9.66
C ASN A 213 40.59 20.16 8.29
N GLY A 214 39.30 19.77 8.28
CA GLY A 214 38.47 19.75 7.09
C GLY A 214 38.60 18.50 6.21
N LYS A 215 39.46 17.56 6.57
CA LYS A 215 39.60 16.29 5.84
C LYS A 215 38.51 15.27 6.15
N GLY A 216 37.86 15.37 7.29
CA GLY A 216 36.80 14.48 7.71
C GLY A 216 35.52 15.25 7.91
N HIS A 217 34.40 14.57 7.72
CA HIS A 217 33.07 15.07 8.01
C HIS A 217 32.21 13.98 8.63
N ILE A 218 31.38 14.35 9.60
CA ILE A 218 30.39 13.46 10.19
C ILE A 218 29.05 14.17 10.25
N VAL A 219 28.00 13.47 9.87
CA VAL A 219 26.60 13.91 9.97
C VAL A 219 25.76 12.80 10.58
N GLY A 220 24.72 13.17 11.29
CA GLY A 220 23.75 12.22 11.83
C GLY A 220 22.41 12.85 12.10
N SER A 221 21.37 12.02 12.14
CA SER A 221 20.01 12.42 12.51
C SER A 221 19.36 11.38 13.41
N PHE A 222 18.43 11.88 14.21
CA PHE A 222 17.51 11.06 15.01
C PHE A 222 16.11 11.61 14.84
N GLU A 223 15.14 10.71 14.64
CA GLU A 223 13.75 11.06 14.43
C GLU A 223 12.84 10.13 15.23
N TYR A 224 11.78 10.71 15.78
CA TYR A 224 10.67 9.99 16.40
C TYR A 224 9.36 10.58 15.92
N SER A 225 8.44 9.73 15.47
CA SER A 225 7.09 10.14 15.08
C SER A 225 6.05 9.19 15.66
N TYR A 226 4.95 9.75 16.09
CA TYR A 226 3.76 9.04 16.56
C TYR A 226 2.54 9.60 15.85
N GLU A 227 1.71 8.73 15.28
CA GLU A 227 0.41 9.03 14.71
C GLU A 227 -0.60 8.08 15.36
N ALA A 228 -1.66 8.65 15.96
CA ALA A 228 -2.65 7.86 16.68
C ALA A 228 -3.51 7.01 15.76
N GLY A 229 -3.71 7.48 14.54
CA GLY A 229 -4.63 6.92 13.57
C GLY A 229 -6.10 7.16 13.93
N ILE A 230 -7.00 6.64 13.10
CA ILE A 230 -8.44 6.80 13.25
C ILE A 230 -9.04 5.44 13.59
N GLY A 231 -9.50 5.32 14.84
CA GLY A 231 -10.01 4.05 15.38
C GLY A 231 -11.49 3.82 15.11
N ILE A 232 -11.99 2.77 15.74
CA ILE A 232 -13.38 2.32 15.69
C ILE A 232 -14.34 3.40 16.23
N GLY A 233 -15.47 3.60 15.53
CA GLY A 233 -16.61 4.40 16.01
C GLY A 233 -16.54 5.88 15.61
N THR A 234 -15.50 6.30 14.90
CA THR A 234 -15.37 7.68 14.41
C THR A 234 -15.94 7.89 13.02
N TYR A 235 -16.42 6.83 12.36
CA TYR A 235 -17.11 6.87 11.08
C TYR A 235 -18.22 5.80 10.99
N GLY A 236 -19.12 5.93 10.03
CA GLY A 236 -20.25 5.02 9.83
C GLY A 236 -21.53 5.43 10.55
N THR A 237 -22.43 4.50 10.80
CA THR A 237 -23.78 4.77 11.33
C THR A 237 -23.83 5.38 12.74
N GLY A 238 -22.78 5.23 13.52
CA GLY A 238 -22.64 5.83 14.86
C GLY A 238 -22.11 7.25 14.88
N CYS A 239 -21.64 7.79 13.78
CA CYS A 239 -20.94 9.05 13.69
C CYS A 239 -21.81 10.29 14.01
N VAL A 240 -23.11 10.25 13.67
CA VAL A 240 -24.03 11.38 13.87
C VAL A 240 -24.17 11.73 15.35
N GLN A 241 -24.14 10.75 16.23
CA GLN A 241 -24.25 10.94 17.67
C GLN A 241 -22.92 11.34 18.34
N ALA A 242 -21.81 10.99 17.72
CA ALA A 242 -20.46 11.20 18.23
C ALA A 242 -19.73 12.42 17.62
N GLY A 243 -20.33 13.11 16.62
CA GLY A 243 -19.65 14.19 15.88
C GLY A 243 -18.52 13.69 14.98
N GLY A 244 -18.57 12.42 14.57
CA GLY A 244 -17.56 11.79 13.73
C GLY A 244 -17.79 11.94 12.23
N ARG A 245 -17.04 11.16 11.42
CA ARG A 245 -17.08 11.16 9.94
C ARG A 245 -18.32 10.43 9.44
N CYS A 246 -19.27 11.12 8.84
CA CYS A 246 -20.59 10.61 8.48
C CYS A 246 -20.78 10.31 6.98
N TRP A 247 -19.72 10.28 6.20
CA TRP A 247 -19.79 10.05 4.76
C TRP A 247 -20.01 8.57 4.35
N TYR A 248 -19.86 7.64 5.27
CA TYR A 248 -20.00 6.22 4.96
C TYR A 248 -21.46 5.85 4.66
N SER A 249 -21.71 5.28 3.50
CA SER A 249 -23.05 4.93 3.01
C SER A 249 -23.22 3.46 2.61
N ALA A 250 -22.30 2.58 3.01
CA ALA A 250 -22.30 1.15 2.65
C ALA A 250 -22.68 0.91 1.18
N PRO A 251 -21.92 1.44 0.20
CA PRO A 251 -22.23 1.29 -1.21
C PRO A 251 -21.90 -0.13 -1.68
N ALA A 252 -22.72 -0.67 -2.59
CA ALA A 252 -22.43 -1.95 -3.26
C ALA A 252 -22.98 -2.00 -4.69
N ILE A 253 -22.46 -2.94 -5.48
CA ILE A 253 -22.96 -3.28 -6.81
C ILE A 253 -23.68 -4.61 -6.69
N LEU A 254 -24.98 -4.61 -6.97
CA LEU A 254 -25.84 -5.76 -6.82
C LEU A 254 -26.23 -6.31 -8.19
N PRO A 255 -25.97 -7.58 -8.52
CA PRO A 255 -26.50 -8.22 -9.72
C PRO A 255 -28.04 -8.37 -9.58
N LEU A 256 -28.80 -7.92 -10.55
CA LEU A 256 -30.27 -8.02 -10.53
C LEU A 256 -30.80 -9.42 -10.89
N SER A 257 -30.02 -10.25 -11.47
CA SER A 257 -30.17 -11.69 -11.72
C SER A 257 -29.50 -12.06 -13.04
N ILE A 258 -28.50 -12.94 -12.99
CA ILE A 258 -27.76 -13.36 -14.20
C ILE A 258 -28.62 -14.23 -15.15
N ALA A 259 -29.66 -14.92 -14.64
CA ALA A 259 -30.41 -15.87 -15.41
C ALA A 259 -31.69 -15.29 -16.08
N ASN A 260 -32.25 -14.18 -15.58
CA ASN A 260 -33.55 -13.67 -16.00
C ASN A 260 -33.65 -12.13 -15.90
N THR A 261 -32.61 -11.36 -16.17
CA THR A 261 -32.78 -9.92 -16.29
C THR A 261 -33.82 -9.63 -17.38
N PRO A 262 -34.98 -9.00 -17.08
CA PRO A 262 -35.95 -8.66 -18.12
C PRO A 262 -35.27 -7.85 -19.21
N PRO A 263 -35.52 -8.13 -20.48
CA PRO A 263 -34.95 -7.36 -21.58
C PRO A 263 -35.21 -5.85 -21.38
N GLY A 264 -34.14 -5.08 -21.49
CA GLY A 264 -34.19 -3.63 -21.35
C GLY A 264 -33.98 -3.08 -19.93
N LEU A 265 -33.70 -3.91 -18.92
CA LEU A 265 -33.22 -3.49 -17.59
C LEU A 265 -31.70 -3.73 -17.44
N PRO A 266 -31.03 -2.99 -16.54
CA PRO A 266 -29.62 -3.21 -16.30
C PRO A 266 -29.37 -4.54 -15.57
N GLU A 267 -28.22 -5.17 -15.84
CA GLU A 267 -27.80 -6.40 -15.17
C GLU A 267 -27.37 -6.16 -13.71
N TYR A 268 -26.78 -4.98 -13.45
CA TYR A 268 -26.31 -4.58 -12.13
C TYR A 268 -26.98 -3.30 -11.64
N THR A 269 -27.11 -3.17 -10.33
CA THR A 269 -27.59 -1.97 -9.66
C THR A 269 -26.54 -1.47 -8.66
N TYR A 270 -26.11 -0.23 -8.83
CA TYR A 270 -25.41 0.49 -7.77
C TYR A 270 -26.42 0.90 -6.70
N ALA A 271 -26.14 0.58 -5.47
CA ALA A 271 -26.98 0.90 -4.33
C ALA A 271 -26.15 1.41 -3.16
N GLN A 272 -26.78 2.20 -2.30
CA GLN A 272 -26.26 2.63 -1.00
C GLN A 272 -27.12 2.04 0.11
N ASN A 273 -26.63 2.10 1.33
CA ASN A 273 -27.29 1.50 2.50
C ASN A 273 -27.56 0.00 2.31
N THR A 274 -26.57 -0.67 1.74
CA THR A 274 -26.61 -2.13 1.61
C THR A 274 -26.21 -2.79 2.91
N GLU A 275 -26.80 -3.95 3.16
CA GLU A 275 -26.48 -4.77 4.32
C GLU A 275 -26.25 -6.23 3.92
N ASP A 276 -25.38 -6.92 4.64
CA ASP A 276 -25.17 -8.35 4.45
C ASP A 276 -26.28 -9.12 5.17
N TYR A 277 -27.06 -9.88 4.41
CA TYR A 277 -28.14 -10.67 4.95
C TYR A 277 -27.72 -12.07 5.43
N GLN A 278 -26.46 -12.41 5.23
CA GLN A 278 -25.94 -13.73 5.59
C GLN A 278 -25.37 -13.76 7.00
N GLU A 279 -25.23 -12.61 7.65
CA GLU A 279 -24.71 -12.52 9.01
C GLU A 279 -25.32 -11.32 9.76
N THR A 280 -25.59 -11.49 11.05
CA THR A 280 -26.04 -10.41 11.93
C THR A 280 -25.15 -10.32 13.16
N LYS A 281 -25.31 -9.28 13.96
CA LYS A 281 -24.54 -9.09 15.20
C LYS A 281 -24.55 -10.31 16.11
N TYR A 282 -25.71 -10.98 16.19
CA TYR A 282 -25.97 -12.08 17.15
C TYR A 282 -26.41 -13.38 16.50
N GLY A 283 -26.33 -13.47 15.19
CA GLY A 283 -26.60 -14.64 14.39
C GLY A 283 -27.93 -14.61 13.63
N ILE A 284 -27.88 -15.16 12.41
CA ILE A 284 -29.01 -15.36 11.52
C ILE A 284 -28.94 -16.75 10.90
N ILE A 285 -30.06 -17.43 10.77
CA ILE A 285 -30.16 -18.69 10.04
C ILE A 285 -30.18 -18.38 8.55
N THR A 286 -29.21 -18.90 7.83
CA THR A 286 -28.91 -18.45 6.45
C THR A 286 -29.55 -19.31 5.38
N ARG A 287 -29.94 -20.54 5.68
CA ARG A 287 -30.48 -21.49 4.70
C ARG A 287 -31.53 -22.42 5.34
N GLY A 288 -32.37 -22.99 4.49
CA GLY A 288 -33.37 -23.99 4.84
C GLY A 288 -34.67 -23.41 5.36
N PRO A 289 -35.55 -24.26 5.99
CA PRO A 289 -36.88 -23.85 6.38
C PRO A 289 -36.95 -22.73 7.44
N LEU A 290 -35.85 -22.49 8.18
CA LEU A 290 -35.73 -21.43 9.18
C LEU A 290 -34.92 -20.22 8.70
N GLN A 291 -34.65 -20.12 7.39
CA GLN A 291 -33.91 -19.00 6.82
C GLN A 291 -34.56 -17.66 7.20
N GLY A 292 -33.72 -16.70 7.55
CA GLY A 292 -34.13 -15.35 7.94
C GLY A 292 -34.55 -15.22 9.43
N LEU A 293 -34.54 -16.29 10.19
CA LEU A 293 -34.70 -16.20 11.63
C LEU A 293 -33.37 -15.73 12.25
N ALA A 294 -33.40 -14.57 12.88
CA ALA A 294 -32.22 -13.94 13.50
C ALA A 294 -32.41 -13.80 15.01
N PHE A 295 -31.30 -13.56 15.74
CA PHE A 295 -31.28 -13.44 17.19
C PHE A 295 -31.09 -11.99 17.62
N ASN A 296 -31.86 -11.55 18.61
CA ASN A 296 -31.70 -10.31 19.35
C ASN A 296 -30.60 -10.41 20.40
N ALA A 297 -30.20 -9.27 20.98
CA ALA A 297 -29.22 -9.21 22.05
C ALA A 297 -29.57 -10.04 23.27
N ASP A 298 -30.86 -10.21 23.58
CA ASP A 298 -31.39 -11.00 24.71
C ASP A 298 -31.58 -12.51 24.40
N GLY A 299 -31.18 -12.93 23.18
CA GLY A 299 -31.35 -14.30 22.70
C GLY A 299 -32.74 -14.61 22.15
N SER A 300 -33.71 -13.72 22.24
CA SER A 300 -34.99 -13.88 21.55
C SER A 300 -34.82 -13.83 20.02
N THR A 301 -35.81 -14.39 19.30
CA THR A 301 -35.72 -14.44 17.83
C THR A 301 -36.65 -13.42 17.17
N TYR A 302 -36.23 -12.94 16.01
CA TYR A 302 -37.03 -12.11 15.13
C TYR A 302 -36.81 -12.54 13.67
N HIS A 303 -37.70 -12.13 12.77
CA HIS A 303 -37.50 -12.30 11.35
C HIS A 303 -36.72 -11.10 10.80
N PHE A 304 -35.59 -11.39 10.18
CA PHE A 304 -34.73 -10.39 9.57
C PHE A 304 -35.46 -9.62 8.49
N ASN A 305 -35.40 -8.29 8.59
CA ASN A 305 -36.00 -7.41 7.62
C ASN A 305 -35.02 -7.15 6.48
N TYR A 306 -35.28 -7.70 5.32
CA TYR A 306 -34.45 -7.56 4.12
C TYR A 306 -34.64 -6.22 3.37
N GLY A 307 -35.45 -5.31 3.89
CA GLY A 307 -35.78 -4.03 3.27
C GLY A 307 -37.09 -4.02 2.50
N PRO A 308 -37.58 -2.83 2.06
CA PRO A 308 -38.88 -2.67 1.41
C PRO A 308 -39.00 -3.50 0.14
N GLY A 309 -39.98 -4.38 0.10
CA GLY A 309 -40.26 -5.26 -1.04
C GLY A 309 -39.23 -6.36 -1.26
N GLN A 310 -38.36 -6.54 -0.32
CA GLN A 310 -37.26 -7.47 -0.40
C GLN A 310 -37.47 -8.59 0.63
N THR A 311 -38.07 -9.65 0.16
CA THR A 311 -37.90 -10.95 0.82
C THR A 311 -36.83 -11.68 0.05
N PRO A 312 -35.97 -12.51 0.67
CA PRO A 312 -35.18 -13.46 -0.08
C PRO A 312 -36.12 -14.53 -0.60
N ASN A 313 -37.02 -14.13 -1.47
CA ASN A 313 -37.85 -15.05 -2.20
C ASN A 313 -36.95 -15.73 -3.21
N HIS A 314 -36.62 -16.96 -2.89
CA HIS A 314 -36.22 -17.88 -3.93
C HIS A 314 -37.42 -18.04 -4.86
N ASP A 315 -37.26 -17.66 -6.13
CA ASP A 315 -38.14 -18.15 -7.16
C ASP A 315 -38.10 -19.68 -7.19
N ALA A 316 -38.92 -20.32 -7.99
CA ALA A 316 -38.94 -21.79 -8.13
C ALA A 316 -37.58 -22.38 -8.55
N THR A 317 -36.59 -21.56 -8.90
CA THR A 317 -35.22 -21.90 -9.28
C THR A 317 -34.20 -21.63 -8.17
N GLY A 318 -34.61 -21.06 -7.03
CA GLY A 318 -33.73 -20.71 -5.93
C GLY A 318 -33.00 -19.37 -6.07
N THR A 319 -33.38 -18.52 -7.02
CA THR A 319 -32.76 -17.22 -7.26
C THR A 319 -33.40 -16.15 -6.36
N VAL A 320 -32.58 -15.39 -5.63
CA VAL A 320 -32.99 -14.29 -4.77
C VAL A 320 -33.38 -13.10 -5.64
N THR A 321 -34.65 -12.68 -5.65
CA THR A 321 -35.18 -11.70 -6.60
C THR A 321 -34.90 -10.24 -6.24
N ASN A 322 -34.59 -9.91 -4.97
CA ASN A 322 -34.45 -8.54 -4.48
C ASN A 322 -33.17 -8.28 -3.66
N CYS A 323 -32.39 -9.29 -3.39
CA CYS A 323 -31.11 -9.22 -2.74
C CYS A 323 -30.09 -9.95 -3.62
N ALA A 324 -28.90 -9.42 -3.75
CA ALA A 324 -27.82 -10.15 -4.41
C ALA A 324 -26.80 -10.59 -3.37
N SER A 325 -26.58 -11.90 -3.28
CA SER A 325 -25.65 -12.46 -2.30
C SER A 325 -24.30 -11.72 -2.34
N PRO A 326 -23.81 -11.21 -1.20
CA PRO A 326 -24.41 -11.33 0.14
C PRO A 326 -25.29 -10.14 0.60
N PHE A 327 -25.64 -9.19 -0.26
CA PHE A 327 -26.21 -7.90 0.12
C PHE A 327 -27.69 -7.73 -0.22
N CYS A 328 -28.40 -7.00 0.65
CA CYS A 328 -29.71 -6.41 0.40
C CYS A 328 -29.66 -4.89 0.60
N VAL A 329 -30.65 -4.17 0.08
CA VAL A 329 -30.78 -2.71 0.24
C VAL A 329 -31.80 -2.37 1.29
N GLY A 330 -31.39 -1.64 2.34
CA GLY A 330 -32.26 -1.25 3.45
C GLY A 330 -32.62 -2.42 4.36
N GLY A 331 -33.54 -2.21 5.28
CA GLY A 331 -33.93 -3.22 6.23
C GLY A 331 -33.24 -3.07 7.56
N ASP A 332 -32.69 -4.15 8.12
CA ASP A 332 -32.02 -4.14 9.42
C ASP A 332 -30.59 -3.61 9.28
N THR A 333 -30.46 -2.29 9.12
CA THR A 333 -29.20 -1.56 8.89
C THR A 333 -28.17 -1.61 10.02
N THR A 334 -28.39 -2.45 11.03
CA THR A 334 -27.49 -2.61 12.17
C THR A 334 -26.23 -3.45 11.85
N ASN A 335 -26.14 -3.99 10.66
CA ASN A 335 -25.07 -4.90 10.21
C ASN A 335 -24.03 -4.22 9.31
N ASN A 336 -23.64 -3.00 9.63
CA ASN A 336 -22.64 -2.29 8.86
C ASN A 336 -21.24 -2.87 9.13
N PHE A 337 -20.70 -3.62 8.19
CA PHE A 337 -19.42 -4.29 8.27
C PHE A 337 -18.20 -3.36 8.38
N GLY A 338 -18.25 -2.20 7.75
CA GLY A 338 -17.17 -1.22 7.79
C GLY A 338 -17.08 -0.51 9.15
N ALA A 339 -18.21 -0.42 9.87
CA ALA A 339 -18.26 0.24 11.16
C ALA A 339 -17.55 -0.60 12.21
N GLY A 340 -16.36 -0.23 12.59
CA GLY A 340 -15.63 -0.91 13.64
C GLY A 340 -14.21 -1.29 13.29
N ALA A 341 -13.82 -1.18 12.02
CA ALA A 341 -12.44 -1.31 11.60
C ALA A 341 -11.68 0.02 11.73
N THR A 342 -10.38 -0.05 11.75
CA THR A 342 -9.51 1.14 11.71
C THR A 342 -9.54 1.76 10.33
N LEU A 343 -9.87 3.03 10.23
CA LEU A 343 -9.82 3.79 8.97
C LEU A 343 -8.38 4.16 8.62
N VAL A 344 -7.59 4.64 9.60
CA VAL A 344 -6.16 4.91 9.47
C VAL A 344 -5.44 4.21 10.60
N GLY A 345 -4.47 3.36 10.27
CA GLY A 345 -3.68 2.64 11.26
C GLY A 345 -2.81 3.58 12.10
N SER A 346 -2.67 3.29 13.40
CA SER A 346 -1.68 4.03 14.19
C SER A 346 -0.27 3.69 13.70
N LEU A 347 0.61 4.70 13.68
CA LEU A 347 2.00 4.56 13.25
C LEU A 347 2.94 5.11 14.32
N VAL A 348 3.95 4.31 14.68
CA VAL A 348 5.08 4.77 15.50
C VAL A 348 6.35 4.47 14.74
N ARG A 349 7.20 5.47 14.53
CA ARG A 349 8.48 5.28 13.86
C ARG A 349 9.60 5.94 14.63
N GLY A 350 10.76 5.30 14.62
CA GLY A 350 12.01 5.84 15.12
C GLY A 350 13.11 5.56 14.11
N ASN A 351 13.80 6.60 13.65
CA ASN A 351 14.87 6.52 12.66
C ASN A 351 16.16 7.12 13.21
N PHE A 352 17.25 6.47 12.90
CA PHE A 352 18.59 6.97 13.21
C PHE A 352 19.47 6.80 11.97
N TYR A 353 20.23 7.83 11.63
CA TYR A 353 21.18 7.82 10.54
C TYR A 353 22.48 8.47 10.97
N THR A 354 23.61 7.95 10.52
CA THR A 354 24.90 8.60 10.63
C THR A 354 25.80 8.21 9.46
N ARG A 355 26.57 9.18 8.97
CA ARG A 355 27.60 8.97 7.97
C ARG A 355 28.87 9.71 8.38
N ALA A 356 30.00 9.04 8.25
CA ALA A 356 31.32 9.62 8.38
C ALA A 356 32.10 9.48 7.07
N SER A 357 32.79 10.52 6.65
CA SER A 357 33.63 10.51 5.46
C SER A 357 35.01 11.09 5.78
N TYR A 358 36.02 10.66 5.03
CA TYR A 358 37.39 11.11 5.21
C TYR A 358 38.13 11.18 3.85
N ASP A 359 38.76 12.32 3.58
CA ASP A 359 39.51 12.55 2.34
C ASP A 359 40.92 11.98 2.47
N ILE A 360 41.25 11.01 1.62
CA ILE A 360 42.58 10.43 1.49
C ILE A 360 43.28 11.12 0.32
N GLY A 361 44.10 12.12 0.65
CA GLY A 361 44.73 12.96 -0.38
C GLY A 361 43.75 13.99 -0.98
N SER A 362 43.96 14.36 -2.22
CA SER A 362 43.19 15.42 -2.89
C SER A 362 42.06 14.91 -3.82
N SER A 363 42.00 13.60 -4.04
CA SER A 363 41.12 13.05 -5.07
C SER A 363 40.36 11.77 -4.65
N THR A 364 40.51 11.33 -3.41
CA THR A 364 39.87 10.10 -2.94
C THR A 364 39.25 10.33 -1.59
N GLN A 365 37.98 9.90 -1.43
CA GLN A 365 37.24 9.93 -0.17
C GLN A 365 36.78 8.53 0.17
N ILE A 366 36.95 8.14 1.43
CA ILE A 366 36.30 6.97 1.99
C ILE A 366 35.14 7.40 2.89
N TRP A 367 34.11 6.59 2.94
CA TRP A 367 32.97 6.87 3.80
C TRP A 367 32.33 5.59 4.34
N ALA A 368 31.64 5.73 5.47
CA ALA A 368 30.79 4.68 6.02
C ALA A 368 29.51 5.31 6.56
N ALA A 369 28.38 4.64 6.38
CA ALA A 369 27.09 5.07 6.88
C ALA A 369 26.36 3.92 7.58
N PHE A 370 25.56 4.29 8.56
CA PHE A 370 24.68 3.40 9.28
C PHE A 370 23.27 4.00 9.33
N MET A 371 22.27 3.18 9.04
CA MET A 371 20.86 3.53 9.18
C MET A 371 20.15 2.45 10.00
N GLY A 372 19.45 2.87 11.04
CA GLY A 372 18.62 2.02 11.87
C GLY A 372 17.22 2.60 11.96
N SER A 373 16.19 1.78 11.80
CA SER A 373 14.82 2.23 11.91
C SER A 373 13.94 1.18 12.54
N GLN A 374 12.90 1.64 13.23
CA GLN A 374 11.80 0.84 13.72
C GLN A 374 10.49 1.50 13.32
N VAL A 375 9.63 0.76 12.65
CA VAL A 375 8.27 1.20 12.30
C VAL A 375 7.29 0.19 12.87
N ARG A 376 6.32 0.68 13.64
CA ARG A 376 5.28 -0.15 14.24
C ARG A 376 3.92 0.41 13.91
N THR A 377 3.02 -0.44 13.41
CA THR A 377 1.63 -0.11 13.11
C THR A 377 0.68 -0.98 13.92
N ARG A 378 -0.48 -0.44 14.23
CA ARG A 378 -1.55 -1.18 14.88
C ARG A 378 -2.87 -0.87 14.19
N ASN A 379 -3.55 -1.90 13.77
CA ASN A 379 -4.83 -1.84 13.11
C ASN A 379 -5.83 -2.74 13.85
N VAL A 380 -7.07 -2.30 13.94
CA VAL A 380 -8.18 -3.14 14.38
C VAL A 380 -8.90 -3.59 13.13
N SER A 381 -8.93 -4.88 12.89
CA SER A 381 -9.71 -5.47 11.81
C SER A 381 -11.19 -5.39 12.13
N MET A 382 -12.00 -5.67 11.13
CA MET A 382 -13.45 -5.77 11.31
C MET A 382 -13.83 -6.73 12.43
N ILE A 383 -15.03 -6.57 12.96
CA ILE A 383 -15.70 -7.57 13.80
C ILE A 383 -15.61 -8.90 13.08
N GLY A 384 -15.25 -9.94 13.81
CA GLY A 384 -15.00 -11.26 13.23
C GLY A 384 -16.21 -11.76 12.46
N THR A 385 -16.11 -11.79 11.14
CA THR A 385 -17.15 -12.28 10.24
C THR A 385 -17.09 -13.79 10.18
N TYR A 386 -18.13 -14.42 10.65
CA TYR A 386 -18.32 -15.87 10.55
C TYR A 386 -19.49 -16.14 9.60
N ARG A 387 -19.16 -16.24 8.32
CA ARG A 387 -20.10 -16.42 7.22
C ARG A 387 -20.87 -17.75 7.31
N PRO A 388 -21.98 -17.92 6.56
CA PRO A 388 -22.95 -19.01 6.73
C PRO A 388 -22.40 -20.40 6.82
N ASP A 389 -21.32 -20.71 6.14
CA ASP A 389 -20.77 -22.07 6.09
C ASP A 389 -19.82 -22.40 7.24
N TYR A 390 -19.62 -21.45 8.16
CA TYR A 390 -18.73 -21.63 9.32
C TYR A 390 -19.35 -22.49 10.41
N PHE A 391 -20.64 -22.29 10.67
CA PHE A 391 -21.34 -22.98 11.76
C PHE A 391 -22.53 -23.79 11.27
N THR A 392 -22.45 -25.09 11.48
CA THR A 392 -23.62 -25.98 11.49
C THR A 392 -24.08 -26.14 12.94
N ILE A 393 -25.21 -25.55 13.28
CA ILE A 393 -25.79 -25.61 14.63
C ILE A 393 -26.72 -26.79 14.69
N GLN A 394 -26.51 -27.64 15.68
CA GLN A 394 -27.43 -28.75 15.98
C GLN A 394 -28.69 -28.25 16.68
N CYS A 395 -29.86 -28.74 16.30
CA CYS A 395 -31.15 -28.32 16.87
C CYS A 395 -31.36 -28.67 18.34
N ASP A 396 -30.53 -29.54 18.92
CA ASP A 396 -30.46 -29.88 20.33
C ASP A 396 -29.39 -29.07 21.10
N ASN A 397 -28.86 -28.01 20.51
CA ASN A 397 -27.90 -27.12 21.19
C ASN A 397 -28.56 -26.51 22.42
N ALA A 398 -27.89 -26.62 23.59
CA ALA A 398 -28.41 -26.27 24.89
C ALA A 398 -28.74 -24.78 25.07
N TYR A 399 -28.20 -23.92 24.27
CA TYR A 399 -28.40 -22.46 24.30
C TYR A 399 -29.53 -21.99 23.37
N LEU A 400 -30.05 -22.86 22.49
CA LEU A 400 -31.13 -22.48 21.59
C LEU A 400 -32.42 -22.13 22.35
N PRO A 401 -33.10 -21.03 21.98
CA PRO A 401 -34.45 -20.75 22.47
C PRO A 401 -35.41 -21.90 22.14
N ALA A 402 -36.36 -22.15 23.05
CA ALA A 402 -37.36 -23.19 22.84
C ALA A 402 -38.15 -23.02 21.52
N SER A 403 -38.36 -21.77 21.08
CA SER A 403 -39.01 -21.45 19.79
C SER A 403 -38.26 -22.06 18.62
N VAL A 404 -36.93 -21.96 18.60
CA VAL A 404 -36.08 -22.49 17.54
C VAL A 404 -36.04 -24.01 17.58
N THR A 405 -35.86 -24.61 18.76
CA THR A 405 -35.90 -26.06 18.92
C THR A 405 -37.23 -26.65 18.45
N GLN A 406 -38.35 -26.00 18.81
CA GLN A 406 -39.66 -26.41 18.34
C GLN A 406 -39.85 -26.24 16.82
N ALA A 407 -39.34 -25.15 16.25
CA ALA A 407 -39.35 -24.91 14.81
C ALA A 407 -38.52 -25.97 14.06
N CYS A 408 -37.37 -26.37 14.59
CA CYS A 408 -36.60 -27.51 14.07
C CYS A 408 -37.42 -28.81 14.03
N ALA A 409 -38.10 -29.13 15.15
CA ALA A 409 -38.92 -30.33 15.26
C ALA A 409 -40.10 -30.30 14.26
N THR A 410 -40.77 -29.17 14.13
CA THR A 410 -41.85 -28.96 13.19
C THR A 410 -41.42 -29.16 11.72
N ASN A 411 -40.26 -28.66 11.40
CA ASN A 411 -39.68 -28.75 10.05
C ASN A 411 -38.86 -30.03 9.81
N LYS A 412 -38.76 -30.91 10.84
CA LYS A 412 -38.04 -32.20 10.78
C LYS A 412 -36.58 -32.01 10.35
N ILE A 413 -35.89 -30.96 10.82
CA ILE A 413 -34.48 -30.73 10.63
C ILE A 413 -33.70 -31.02 11.89
N SER A 414 -32.49 -31.52 11.76
CA SER A 414 -31.57 -31.81 12.88
C SER A 414 -30.54 -30.70 13.07
N SER A 415 -30.33 -29.87 12.08
CA SER A 415 -29.34 -28.78 12.11
C SER A 415 -29.70 -27.68 11.13
N PHE A 416 -29.07 -26.51 11.32
CA PHE A 416 -29.15 -25.38 10.40
C PHE A 416 -27.80 -24.66 10.32
N MET A 417 -27.64 -23.82 9.31
CA MET A 417 -26.44 -22.98 9.14
C MET A 417 -26.65 -21.59 9.72
N LEU A 418 -25.68 -21.12 10.50
CA LEU A 418 -25.70 -19.81 11.15
C LEU A 418 -24.59 -18.93 10.59
N GLY A 419 -24.92 -17.67 10.26
CA GLY A 419 -23.97 -16.60 10.00
C GLY A 419 -24.02 -15.55 11.11
N THR A 420 -22.88 -15.11 11.60
CA THR A 420 -22.78 -14.15 12.71
C THR A 420 -21.56 -13.28 12.64
N LEU A 421 -21.70 -12.00 13.02
CA LEU A 421 -20.58 -11.09 13.30
C LEU A 421 -19.96 -11.34 14.68
N ASN A 422 -20.61 -12.17 15.50
CA ASN A 422 -20.14 -12.51 16.84
C ASN A 422 -19.81 -11.28 17.71
N ALA A 423 -20.71 -10.30 17.70
CA ALA A 423 -20.52 -9.01 18.37
C ALA A 423 -20.46 -9.10 19.91
N SER A 424 -20.75 -10.27 20.46
CA SER A 424 -20.59 -10.55 21.89
C SER A 424 -19.14 -10.82 22.32
N LEU A 425 -18.21 -11.00 21.38
CA LEU A 425 -16.79 -11.08 21.71
C LEU A 425 -16.31 -9.73 22.27
N PRO A 426 -15.53 -9.73 23.36
CA PRO A 426 -15.19 -8.50 24.06
C PRO A 426 -14.20 -7.61 23.33
N ARG A 427 -13.53 -8.11 22.32
CA ARG A 427 -12.50 -7.37 21.55
C ARG A 427 -12.43 -7.86 20.11
N ASN A 428 -12.20 -6.93 19.21
CA ASN A 428 -11.95 -7.22 17.79
C ASN A 428 -10.53 -7.74 17.58
N PRO A 429 -10.30 -8.51 16.53
CA PRO A 429 -8.96 -8.86 16.09
C PRO A 429 -8.13 -7.59 15.87
N THR A 430 -6.94 -7.58 16.43
CA THR A 430 -6.00 -6.45 16.34
C THR A 430 -4.71 -6.95 15.75
N ILE A 431 -4.27 -6.32 14.66
CA ILE A 431 -3.04 -6.64 13.96
C ILE A 431 -1.97 -5.64 14.38
N VAL A 432 -0.83 -6.12 14.78
CA VAL A 432 0.38 -5.33 15.06
C VAL A 432 1.45 -5.77 14.09
N ASN A 433 1.90 -4.85 13.25
CA ASN A 433 3.06 -5.05 12.41
C ASN A 433 4.22 -4.22 12.94
N GLN A 434 5.40 -4.80 13.00
CA GLN A 434 6.63 -4.10 13.32
C GLN A 434 7.70 -4.44 12.28
N ARG A 435 8.48 -3.44 11.87
CA ARG A 435 9.58 -3.56 10.90
C ARG A 435 10.80 -2.87 11.49
N ASP A 436 11.88 -3.63 11.65
CA ASP A 436 13.14 -3.18 12.24
C ASP A 436 14.24 -3.33 11.17
N MET A 437 14.73 -2.21 10.65
CA MET A 437 15.77 -2.18 9.63
C MET A 437 17.12 -1.75 10.21
N TRP A 438 18.17 -2.45 9.78
CA TRP A 438 19.58 -2.15 10.06
C TRP A 438 20.33 -2.21 8.74
N ARG A 439 20.90 -1.08 8.30
CA ARG A 439 21.63 -0.96 7.03
C ARG A 439 23.01 -0.37 7.30
N TYR A 440 24.03 -1.07 6.86
CA TYR A 440 25.42 -0.68 6.92
C TYR A 440 25.95 -0.54 5.50
N THR A 441 26.49 0.63 5.17
CA THR A 441 27.10 0.88 3.87
C THR A 441 28.49 1.46 4.08
N ALA A 442 29.43 1.07 3.24
CA ALA A 442 30.76 1.66 3.20
C ALA A 442 31.21 1.81 1.74
N GLY A 443 31.87 2.88 1.44
CA GLY A 443 32.23 3.16 0.08
C GLY A 443 33.51 4.01 -0.05
N ILE A 444 33.92 4.12 -1.29
CA ILE A 444 35.08 4.88 -1.72
C ILE A 444 34.78 5.56 -3.03
N ASP A 445 35.02 6.85 -3.07
CA ASP A 445 34.83 7.69 -4.23
C ASP A 445 36.16 8.32 -4.63
N GLY A 446 36.40 8.48 -5.92
CA GLY A 446 37.64 9.06 -6.33
C GLY A 446 37.61 9.68 -7.73
N ALA A 447 38.66 10.47 -8.01
CA ALA A 447 38.89 11.03 -9.32
C ALA A 447 40.35 10.81 -9.73
N PHE A 448 40.57 10.60 -11.02
CA PHE A 448 41.91 10.50 -11.60
C PHE A 448 41.90 11.08 -13.02
N ARG A 449 43.07 11.41 -13.50
CA ARG A 449 43.27 11.90 -14.87
C ARG A 449 43.94 10.82 -15.71
N PHE A 450 43.33 10.47 -16.82
CA PHE A 450 43.86 9.49 -17.75
C PHE A 450 43.64 9.97 -19.19
N LEU A 451 44.71 9.93 -19.99
CA LEU A 451 44.74 10.46 -21.37
C LEU A 451 44.26 11.93 -21.48
N ASP A 452 44.73 12.78 -20.56
CA ASP A 452 44.30 14.17 -20.41
C ASP A 452 42.81 14.42 -20.22
N ARG A 453 42.08 13.39 -19.72
CA ARG A 453 40.67 13.45 -19.40
C ARG A 453 40.47 13.14 -17.92
N ASP A 454 39.49 13.82 -17.35
CA ASP A 454 39.07 13.60 -15.96
C ASP A 454 38.10 12.44 -15.88
N TRP A 455 38.35 11.52 -14.95
CA TRP A 455 37.52 10.37 -14.65
C TRP A 455 37.17 10.37 -13.16
N THR A 456 35.95 9.99 -12.87
CA THR A 456 35.47 9.71 -11.50
C THR A 456 35.10 8.24 -11.38
N TRP A 457 35.34 7.70 -10.21
CA TRP A 457 34.91 6.33 -9.91
C TRP A 457 34.32 6.28 -8.51
N SER A 458 33.40 5.36 -8.31
CA SER A 458 32.79 5.10 -7.02
C SER A 458 32.63 3.60 -6.82
N GLY A 459 32.71 3.16 -5.58
CA GLY A 459 32.40 1.80 -5.21
C GLY A 459 31.84 1.75 -3.81
N TYR A 460 30.85 0.84 -3.58
CA TYR A 460 30.30 0.64 -2.27
C TYR A 460 29.97 -0.84 -2.02
N VAL A 461 29.89 -1.18 -0.74
CA VAL A 461 29.35 -2.44 -0.24
C VAL A 461 28.26 -2.15 0.77
N GLU A 462 27.28 -3.02 0.82
CA GLU A 462 26.14 -2.94 1.72
C GLU A 462 25.85 -4.27 2.38
N HIS A 463 25.51 -4.22 3.66
CA HIS A 463 24.87 -5.28 4.41
C HIS A 463 23.63 -4.71 5.09
N ALA A 464 22.46 -5.26 4.80
CA ALA A 464 21.22 -4.79 5.36
C ALA A 464 20.30 -5.95 5.78
N ASN A 465 19.59 -5.74 6.90
CA ASN A 465 18.55 -6.63 7.38
C ASN A 465 17.28 -5.81 7.66
N ASN A 466 16.13 -6.36 7.29
CA ASN A 466 14.84 -5.84 7.69
C ASN A 466 14.05 -6.98 8.35
N ASN A 467 13.84 -6.90 9.64
CA ASN A 467 13.13 -7.90 10.41
C ASN A 467 11.69 -7.43 10.59
N SER A 468 10.73 -8.16 10.06
CA SER A 468 9.34 -7.84 10.25
C SER A 468 8.62 -8.86 11.10
N SER A 469 7.65 -8.39 11.89
CA SER A 469 6.75 -9.27 12.66
C SER A 469 5.30 -8.87 12.42
N ILE A 470 4.45 -9.88 12.33
CA ILE A 470 2.99 -9.74 12.28
C ILE A 470 2.44 -10.50 13.48
N LEU A 471 1.70 -9.82 14.35
CA LEU A 471 1.02 -10.44 15.48
C LEU A 471 -0.46 -10.11 15.42
N VAL A 472 -1.32 -11.14 15.42
CA VAL A 472 -2.78 -11.00 15.41
C VAL A 472 -3.32 -11.32 16.78
N HIS A 473 -3.75 -10.30 17.51
CA HIS A 473 -4.37 -10.44 18.81
C HIS A 473 -5.88 -10.70 18.73
N ASN A 474 -6.46 -11.24 19.78
CA ASN A 474 -7.89 -11.45 19.95
C ASN A 474 -8.51 -12.35 18.87
N ILE A 475 -7.77 -13.28 18.37
CA ILE A 475 -8.21 -14.26 17.37
C ILE A 475 -8.49 -15.60 18.03
N LEU A 476 -9.31 -16.42 17.41
CA LEU A 476 -9.76 -17.71 17.93
C LEU A 476 -9.17 -18.86 17.12
N LEU A 477 -8.93 -19.98 17.79
CA LEU A 477 -8.68 -21.27 17.15
C LEU A 477 -10.00 -21.83 16.61
N THR A 478 -10.08 -22.01 15.31
CA THR A 478 -11.30 -22.45 14.61
C THR A 478 -11.89 -23.76 15.19
N PRO A 479 -11.10 -24.82 15.45
CA PRO A 479 -11.65 -26.03 16.06
C PRO A 479 -12.18 -25.81 17.48
N TYR A 480 -11.46 -25.06 18.30
CA TYR A 480 -11.88 -24.79 19.68
C TYR A 480 -13.15 -23.94 19.73
N PHE A 481 -13.22 -22.92 18.86
CA PHE A 481 -14.43 -22.11 18.75
C PHE A 481 -15.65 -22.98 18.36
N LYS A 482 -15.51 -23.88 17.40
CA LYS A 482 -16.56 -24.82 17.00
C LYS A 482 -16.97 -25.77 18.13
N PHE A 483 -16.03 -26.28 18.92
CA PHE A 483 -16.34 -27.12 20.08
C PHE A 483 -17.05 -26.34 21.17
N ALA A 484 -16.64 -25.11 21.47
CA ALA A 484 -17.27 -24.28 22.51
C ALA A 484 -18.71 -23.89 22.14
N THR A 485 -19.00 -23.66 20.88
CA THR A 485 -20.36 -23.28 20.43
C THR A 485 -21.30 -24.47 20.21
N ASP A 486 -20.79 -25.70 20.13
CA ASP A 486 -21.59 -26.92 20.07
C ASP A 486 -21.82 -27.50 21.48
N ALA A 487 -22.79 -26.93 22.18
CA ALA A 487 -23.10 -27.21 23.57
C ALA A 487 -24.36 -28.11 23.74
N VAL A 488 -24.33 -28.99 24.74
CA VAL A 488 -25.47 -29.88 25.11
C VAL A 488 -25.71 -29.86 26.60
N ARG A 489 -26.90 -30.31 27.04
CA ARG A 489 -27.17 -30.54 28.45
C ARG A 489 -26.72 -31.94 28.85
N ALA A 490 -25.87 -32.01 29.89
CA ALA A 490 -25.48 -33.25 30.52
C ALA A 490 -26.66 -33.83 31.38
N ALA A 491 -26.51 -35.05 31.82
CA ALA A 491 -27.56 -35.73 32.62
C ALA A 491 -27.88 -35.03 33.96
N ASP A 492 -26.93 -34.28 34.51
CA ASP A 492 -27.09 -33.47 35.72
C ASP A 492 -27.71 -32.08 35.46
N GLY A 493 -28.03 -31.76 34.19
CA GLY A 493 -28.59 -30.50 33.76
C GLY A 493 -27.58 -29.42 33.45
N THR A 494 -26.28 -29.63 33.66
CA THR A 494 -25.21 -28.67 33.30
C THR A 494 -25.06 -28.59 31.79
N ILE A 495 -24.65 -27.39 31.31
CA ILE A 495 -24.35 -27.20 29.89
C ILE A 495 -22.85 -27.46 29.68
N VAL A 496 -22.52 -28.36 28.76
CA VAL A 496 -21.16 -28.78 28.44
C VAL A 496 -20.97 -28.79 26.93
N CYS A 497 -19.69 -28.72 26.47
CA CYS A 497 -19.39 -28.95 25.07
C CYS A 497 -19.80 -30.37 24.66
N ARG A 498 -20.35 -30.59 23.47
CA ARG A 498 -20.80 -31.91 22.99
C ARG A 498 -19.65 -32.92 22.89
N SER A 499 -18.48 -32.49 22.48
CA SER A 499 -17.29 -33.32 22.29
C SER A 499 -16.68 -33.74 23.62
N ALA A 500 -16.74 -35.03 23.95
CA ALA A 500 -16.09 -35.59 25.15
C ALA A 500 -14.54 -35.37 25.10
N ALA A 501 -13.94 -35.42 23.93
CA ALA A 501 -12.51 -35.14 23.77
C ALA A 501 -12.18 -33.66 24.09
N ALA A 502 -13.04 -32.74 23.68
CA ALA A 502 -12.88 -31.32 24.00
C ALA A 502 -13.13 -31.06 25.50
N GLN A 503 -14.10 -31.72 26.13
CA GLN A 503 -14.32 -31.66 27.59
C GLN A 503 -13.05 -32.11 28.34
N ALA A 504 -12.41 -33.20 27.90
CA ALA A 504 -11.22 -33.75 28.55
C ALA A 504 -10.03 -32.78 28.58
N ILE A 505 -9.97 -31.82 27.64
CA ILE A 505 -8.94 -30.77 27.57
C ILE A 505 -9.44 -29.40 28.04
N GLY A 506 -10.59 -29.38 28.77
CA GLY A 506 -11.09 -28.19 29.46
C GLY A 506 -12.01 -27.29 28.66
N CYS A 507 -12.65 -27.80 27.59
CA CYS A 507 -13.61 -27.03 26.80
C CYS A 507 -14.67 -26.37 27.70
N GLN A 508 -14.87 -25.08 27.51
CA GLN A 508 -15.89 -24.28 28.16
C GLN A 508 -16.93 -23.86 27.13
N PRO A 509 -18.22 -24.20 27.34
CA PRO A 509 -19.25 -23.86 26.35
C PRO A 509 -19.46 -22.34 26.26
N TYR A 510 -19.86 -21.91 25.06
CA TYR A 510 -20.12 -20.51 24.74
C TYR A 510 -21.45 -20.34 24.04
N ASP A 511 -22.29 -19.41 24.57
CA ASP A 511 -23.58 -19.05 23.97
C ASP A 511 -23.38 -18.06 22.83
N LEU A 512 -23.70 -18.48 21.58
CA LEU A 512 -23.55 -17.73 20.36
C LEU A 512 -24.83 -16.95 19.97
N PHE A 513 -25.96 -17.19 20.65
CA PHE A 513 -27.28 -16.73 20.20
C PHE A 513 -27.77 -15.50 20.99
N GLY A 514 -27.04 -14.39 20.91
CA GLY A 514 -27.35 -13.16 21.62
C GLY A 514 -26.10 -12.39 22.03
N ASN A 515 -26.30 -11.36 22.88
CA ASN A 515 -25.19 -10.59 23.44
C ASN A 515 -24.74 -11.23 24.77
N PHE A 516 -24.22 -12.42 24.68
CA PHE A 516 -23.74 -13.20 25.84
C PHE A 516 -22.21 -13.34 25.72
N PRO A 517 -21.42 -12.40 26.30
CA PRO A 517 -19.97 -12.50 26.24
C PRO A 517 -19.48 -13.82 26.82
N PRO A 518 -18.49 -14.49 26.20
CA PRO A 518 -17.93 -15.71 26.77
C PRO A 518 -17.31 -15.42 28.14
N SER A 519 -17.38 -16.41 29.04
CA SER A 519 -16.62 -16.33 30.28
C SER A 519 -15.12 -16.16 29.98
N SER A 520 -14.33 -15.60 30.91
CA SER A 520 -12.88 -15.49 30.73
C SER A 520 -12.23 -16.85 30.48
N ALA A 521 -12.74 -17.91 31.08
CA ALA A 521 -12.29 -19.28 30.87
C ALA A 521 -12.60 -19.78 29.46
N SER A 522 -13.84 -19.55 28.97
CA SER A 522 -14.24 -19.90 27.60
C SER A 522 -13.44 -19.14 26.56
N LEU A 523 -13.28 -17.84 26.73
CA LEU A 523 -12.50 -17.01 25.83
C LEU A 523 -11.03 -17.45 25.78
N SER A 524 -10.42 -17.64 26.97
CA SER A 524 -9.04 -18.12 27.08
C SER A 524 -8.86 -19.46 26.38
N TRP A 525 -9.80 -20.41 26.60
CA TRP A 525 -9.74 -21.70 25.95
C TRP A 525 -9.87 -21.61 24.43
N MET A 526 -10.81 -20.83 23.91
CA MET A 526 -10.97 -20.61 22.47
C MET A 526 -9.76 -19.90 21.81
N GLN A 527 -9.00 -19.14 22.58
CA GLN A 527 -7.75 -18.48 22.14
C GLN A 527 -6.50 -19.34 22.34
N GLY A 528 -6.64 -20.61 22.68
CA GLY A 528 -5.52 -21.51 22.99
C GLY A 528 -5.12 -21.54 24.45
N GLY A 529 -5.69 -20.71 25.31
CA GLY A 529 -5.63 -20.75 26.76
C GLY A 529 -4.27 -20.97 27.41
N THR A 530 -4.25 -21.75 28.51
CA THR A 530 -3.03 -22.13 29.22
C THR A 530 -2.21 -23.20 28.51
N LEU A 531 -2.75 -23.79 27.43
CA LEU A 531 -2.06 -24.82 26.64
C LEU A 531 -1.05 -24.19 25.66
N SER A 532 -1.20 -22.90 25.33
CA SER A 532 -0.29 -22.13 24.51
C SER A 532 0.18 -20.87 25.22
N GLN A 533 1.44 -20.51 25.08
CA GLN A 533 1.94 -19.20 25.51
C GLN A 533 1.62 -18.10 24.50
N GLN A 534 1.05 -18.45 23.35
CA GLN A 534 0.71 -17.53 22.28
C GLN A 534 -0.62 -16.82 22.55
N VAL A 535 -0.62 -15.54 22.32
CA VAL A 535 -1.81 -14.67 22.42
C VAL A 535 -2.62 -14.66 21.11
N GLY A 536 -2.08 -15.25 20.06
CA GLY A 536 -2.62 -15.35 18.70
C GLY A 536 -1.53 -15.77 17.71
N PRO A 537 -1.88 -15.90 16.42
CA PRO A 537 -0.90 -16.25 15.38
C PRO A 537 0.14 -15.17 15.22
N ASP A 538 1.40 -15.58 15.08
CA ASP A 538 2.52 -14.70 14.82
C ASP A 538 3.38 -15.17 13.65
N GLN A 539 3.99 -14.20 12.98
CA GLN A 539 4.98 -14.41 11.94
C GLN A 539 6.20 -13.55 12.21
N LEU A 540 7.37 -14.15 12.15
CA LEU A 540 8.65 -13.45 12.12
C LEU A 540 9.29 -13.65 10.76
N THR A 541 9.61 -12.54 10.08
CA THR A 541 10.30 -12.56 8.80
C THR A 541 11.66 -11.87 8.96
N HIS A 542 12.72 -12.55 8.56
CA HIS A 542 14.05 -11.98 8.47
C HIS A 542 14.40 -11.82 6.99
N GLU A 543 14.55 -10.59 6.54
CA GLU A 543 15.02 -10.27 5.20
C GLU A 543 16.42 -9.73 5.26
N ARG A 544 17.28 -10.14 4.32
CA ARG A 544 18.67 -9.73 4.21
C ARG A 544 18.97 -9.32 2.77
N GLN A 545 19.70 -8.23 2.64
CA GLN A 545 20.27 -7.78 1.38
C GLN A 545 21.79 -7.57 1.54
N GLU A 546 22.54 -8.11 0.60
CA GLU A 546 23.97 -7.85 0.40
C GLU A 546 24.14 -7.21 -0.97
N ALA A 547 24.84 -6.10 -1.06
CA ALA A 547 25.10 -5.47 -2.34
C ALA A 547 26.56 -4.99 -2.44
N ALA A 548 27.07 -5.01 -3.66
CA ALA A 548 28.36 -4.41 -4.02
C ALA A 548 28.25 -3.78 -5.40
N SER A 549 28.76 -2.58 -5.56
CA SER A 549 28.76 -1.87 -6.83
C SER A 549 30.08 -1.18 -7.06
N ILE A 550 30.49 -1.10 -8.32
CA ILE A 550 31.58 -0.26 -8.80
C ILE A 550 31.14 0.45 -10.06
N SER A 551 31.45 1.74 -10.15
CA SER A 551 31.16 2.54 -11.34
C SER A 551 32.32 3.45 -11.72
N LEU A 552 32.40 3.77 -13.01
CA LEU A 552 33.37 4.64 -13.61
C LEU A 552 32.66 5.62 -14.52
N ASN A 553 32.91 6.92 -14.38
CA ASN A 553 32.34 7.97 -15.19
C ASN A 553 33.46 8.86 -15.78
N GLY A 554 33.30 9.33 -17.00
CA GLY A 554 34.30 10.20 -17.63
C GLY A 554 33.88 10.68 -19.01
N LYS A 555 34.78 11.47 -19.61
CA LYS A 555 34.60 12.00 -20.96
C LYS A 555 35.72 11.49 -21.87
N PRO A 556 35.64 10.26 -22.42
CA PRO A 556 36.74 9.56 -23.10
C PRO A 556 37.22 10.23 -24.39
N PHE A 557 36.31 10.81 -25.14
CA PHE A 557 36.62 11.44 -26.43
C PHE A 557 35.60 12.55 -26.73
N GLU A 558 35.91 13.31 -27.80
CA GLU A 558 35.00 14.35 -28.31
C GLU A 558 34.51 13.99 -29.71
N THR A 559 33.27 14.34 -30.00
CA THR A 559 32.72 14.36 -31.35
C THR A 559 32.88 15.76 -31.96
N TRP A 560 32.35 15.98 -33.16
CA TRP A 560 32.22 17.30 -33.78
C TRP A 560 31.29 18.24 -32.98
N ALA A 561 30.40 17.70 -32.14
CA ALA A 561 29.42 18.47 -31.39
C ALA A 561 29.81 18.67 -29.91
N GLY A 562 30.80 17.95 -29.39
CA GLY A 562 31.27 18.12 -28.03
C GLY A 562 31.77 16.83 -27.38
N PRO A 563 32.10 16.88 -26.09
CA PRO A 563 32.60 15.71 -25.32
C PRO A 563 31.51 14.68 -25.09
N VAL A 564 31.85 13.41 -25.33
CA VAL A 564 30.99 12.27 -25.02
C VAL A 564 31.13 11.96 -23.55
N SER A 565 30.00 11.84 -22.82
CA SER A 565 29.97 11.37 -21.47
C SER A 565 29.72 9.86 -21.43
N LEU A 566 30.44 9.15 -20.55
CA LEU A 566 30.37 7.69 -20.39
C LEU A 566 30.20 7.34 -18.92
N ALA A 567 29.26 6.45 -18.61
CA ALA A 567 29.17 5.77 -17.33
C ALA A 567 29.17 4.26 -17.54
N THR A 568 29.92 3.52 -16.75
CA THR A 568 29.95 2.07 -16.81
C THR A 568 30.19 1.48 -15.43
N GLY A 569 29.75 0.25 -15.19
CA GLY A 569 29.96 -0.39 -13.92
C GLY A 569 29.41 -1.80 -13.86
N ALA A 570 29.59 -2.39 -12.69
CA ALA A 570 29.09 -3.71 -12.36
C ALA A 570 28.47 -3.71 -10.97
N GLU A 571 27.47 -4.53 -10.78
CA GLU A 571 26.74 -4.66 -9.52
C GLU A 571 26.52 -6.14 -9.20
N TYR A 572 26.62 -6.47 -7.90
CA TYR A 572 26.22 -7.73 -7.31
C TYR A 572 25.20 -7.46 -6.22
N ARG A 573 24.13 -8.26 -6.17
CA ARG A 573 23.15 -8.22 -5.10
C ARG A 573 22.66 -9.62 -4.77
N GLU A 574 22.51 -9.91 -3.49
CA GLU A 574 21.83 -11.10 -2.96
C GLU A 574 20.69 -10.65 -2.05
N GLU A 575 19.54 -11.26 -2.23
CA GLU A 575 18.39 -11.10 -1.36
C GLU A 575 17.98 -12.47 -0.82
N ALA A 576 17.72 -12.54 0.48
CA ALA A 576 17.35 -13.77 1.16
C ALA A 576 16.29 -13.48 2.23
N PHE A 577 15.41 -14.45 2.46
CA PHE A 577 14.46 -14.38 3.56
C PHE A 577 14.33 -15.69 4.31
N LYS A 578 13.86 -15.57 5.55
CA LYS A 578 13.39 -16.66 6.39
C LYS A 578 12.14 -16.22 7.14
N VAL A 579 11.05 -16.97 6.96
CA VAL A 579 9.79 -16.81 7.69
C VAL A 579 9.66 -17.92 8.71
N VAL A 580 9.24 -17.53 9.92
CA VAL A 580 8.90 -18.45 11.02
C VAL A 580 7.48 -18.09 11.48
N GLY A 581 6.54 -19.01 11.32
CA GLY A 581 5.18 -18.92 11.85
C GLY A 581 5.02 -19.66 13.15
N ASP A 582 3.98 -19.34 13.89
CA ASP A 582 3.63 -20.04 15.12
C ASP A 582 3.28 -21.53 14.87
N VAL A 583 3.32 -22.32 15.94
CA VAL A 583 3.15 -23.78 15.84
C VAL A 583 1.75 -24.18 15.36
N ASP A 584 0.71 -23.47 15.79
CA ASP A 584 -0.68 -23.81 15.46
C ASP A 584 -1.05 -23.37 14.04
N SER A 585 -0.38 -22.34 13.50
CA SER A 585 -0.43 -21.95 12.09
C SER A 585 0.32 -22.93 11.20
N ASN A 586 1.58 -23.20 11.58
CA ASN A 586 2.50 -23.99 10.75
C ASN A 586 2.19 -25.49 10.76
N GLY A 587 1.61 -25.99 11.83
CA GLY A 587 1.33 -27.42 12.00
C GLY A 587 2.51 -28.22 12.55
N GLY A 588 2.38 -29.55 12.54
CA GLY A 588 3.36 -30.49 13.04
C GLY A 588 2.92 -31.21 14.33
N PRO A 589 3.80 -32.00 14.96
CA PRO A 589 3.44 -32.84 16.11
C PRO A 589 3.22 -32.06 17.41
N ASN A 590 3.62 -30.79 17.45
CA ASN A 590 3.57 -29.95 18.65
C ASN A 590 2.36 -29.00 18.70
N VAL A 591 1.42 -29.12 17.75
CA VAL A 591 0.14 -28.37 17.80
C VAL A 591 -0.65 -28.76 19.06
N GLN A 592 -1.50 -27.84 19.51
CA GLN A 592 -2.35 -28.13 20.65
C GLN A 592 -3.28 -29.31 20.40
N PRO A 593 -3.75 -30.01 21.45
CA PRO A 593 -4.65 -31.17 21.28
C PRO A 593 -5.90 -30.82 20.46
N LEU A 594 -6.35 -31.76 19.63
CA LEU A 594 -7.53 -31.64 18.76
C LEU A 594 -7.38 -30.61 17.61
N LEU A 595 -6.22 -30.02 17.44
CA LEU A 595 -5.91 -29.18 16.28
C LEU A 595 -5.35 -30.03 15.12
N SER A 596 -5.42 -29.49 13.93
CA SER A 596 -4.87 -30.11 12.74
C SER A 596 -3.34 -30.08 12.76
N THR A 597 -2.69 -31.22 12.61
CA THR A 597 -1.25 -31.31 12.45
C THR A 597 -0.79 -30.78 11.07
N ALA A 598 -1.69 -30.55 10.15
CA ALA A 598 -1.41 -29.86 8.89
C ALA A 598 -1.30 -28.34 9.07
N GLY A 599 -1.62 -27.81 10.26
CA GLY A 599 -1.63 -26.37 10.52
C GLY A 599 -2.95 -25.69 10.16
N SER A 600 -2.89 -24.37 9.97
CA SER A 600 -4.03 -23.51 9.60
C SER A 600 -5.21 -23.60 10.59
N ASN A 601 -4.89 -23.60 11.87
CA ASN A 601 -5.87 -23.78 12.93
C ASN A 601 -6.57 -22.48 13.41
N TRP A 602 -6.03 -21.31 13.04
CA TRP A 602 -6.60 -20.02 13.40
C TRP A 602 -7.71 -19.59 12.44
N VAL A 603 -8.57 -18.71 12.87
CA VAL A 603 -9.58 -18.08 11.98
C VAL A 603 -8.88 -17.26 10.89
N PHE A 604 -7.84 -16.50 11.27
CA PHE A 604 -6.98 -15.70 10.39
C PHE A 604 -5.52 -15.83 10.82
N GLY A 605 -4.56 -15.43 9.96
CA GLY A 605 -3.15 -15.37 10.30
C GLY A 605 -2.48 -16.74 10.36
N ASN A 606 -2.84 -17.65 9.47
CA ASN A 606 -2.23 -18.97 9.39
C ASN A 606 -0.88 -18.89 8.67
N PHE A 607 0.17 -18.60 9.43
CA PHE A 607 1.52 -18.36 8.92
C PHE A 607 2.35 -19.64 8.87
N HIS A 608 2.98 -19.93 7.74
CA HIS A 608 3.82 -21.10 7.55
C HIS A 608 5.30 -20.73 7.42
N ASN A 609 6.16 -21.66 7.85
CA ASN A 609 7.60 -21.51 7.73
C ASN A 609 8.03 -21.51 6.26
N GLY A 610 9.00 -20.67 5.93
CA GLY A 610 9.54 -20.59 4.58
C GLY A 610 10.92 -19.95 4.54
N ARG A 611 11.61 -20.13 3.43
CA ARG A 611 12.88 -19.49 3.13
C ARG A 611 13.15 -19.49 1.63
N GLY A 612 13.89 -18.51 1.19
CA GLY A 612 14.35 -18.44 -0.19
C GLY A 612 15.45 -17.41 -0.34
N ASN A 613 16.18 -17.49 -1.43
CA ASN A 613 17.17 -16.50 -1.80
C ASN A 613 17.41 -16.52 -3.30
N TYR A 614 17.85 -15.41 -3.82
CA TYR A 614 18.43 -15.28 -5.16
C TYR A 614 19.59 -14.27 -5.14
N HIS A 615 20.46 -14.37 -6.14
CA HIS A 615 21.46 -13.35 -6.41
C HIS A 615 21.38 -12.85 -7.84
N VAL A 616 21.87 -11.64 -8.02
CA VAL A 616 21.90 -10.89 -9.27
C VAL A 616 23.32 -10.45 -9.56
N VAL A 617 23.77 -10.66 -10.78
CA VAL A 617 25.04 -10.13 -11.28
C VAL A 617 24.73 -9.34 -12.55
N GLU A 618 25.18 -8.09 -12.56
CA GLU A 618 24.86 -7.21 -13.69
C GLU A 618 26.00 -6.27 -14.04
N GLY A 619 26.07 -5.92 -15.34
CA GLY A 619 26.96 -4.91 -15.84
C GLY A 619 26.21 -3.93 -16.72
N PHE A 620 26.57 -2.67 -16.67
CA PHE A 620 25.91 -1.59 -17.42
C PHE A 620 26.90 -0.69 -18.14
N LEU A 621 26.40 -0.08 -19.20
CA LEU A 621 27.07 0.97 -19.96
C LEU A 621 26.04 2.03 -20.31
N GLU A 622 26.35 3.30 -20.05
CA GLU A 622 25.54 4.45 -20.42
C GLU A 622 26.43 5.47 -21.10
N MET A 623 25.93 6.08 -22.17
CA MET A 623 26.66 7.03 -22.97
C MET A 623 25.74 8.17 -23.40
N ASP A 624 26.18 9.41 -23.17
CA ASP A 624 25.57 10.61 -23.72
C ASP A 624 26.45 11.17 -24.83
N LEU A 625 25.87 11.21 -26.03
CA LEU A 625 26.55 11.52 -27.28
C LEU A 625 26.02 12.82 -27.89
N PRO A 626 26.76 13.94 -27.82
CA PRO A 626 26.39 15.16 -28.53
C PRO A 626 26.41 14.94 -30.06
N LEU A 627 25.28 15.29 -30.72
CA LEU A 627 25.09 15.14 -32.16
C LEU A 627 25.13 16.47 -32.91
N ILE A 628 24.48 17.48 -32.33
CA ILE A 628 24.36 18.82 -32.92
C ILE A 628 24.80 19.83 -31.87
N ASN A 629 25.64 20.76 -32.30
CA ASN A 629 26.04 21.91 -31.51
C ASN A 629 26.28 23.07 -32.50
N ASP A 630 25.17 23.69 -32.91
CA ASP A 630 25.17 24.70 -33.97
C ASP A 630 24.04 25.71 -33.72
N ASP A 631 24.34 26.98 -33.83
CA ASP A 631 23.39 28.07 -33.55
C ASP A 631 22.14 28.03 -34.46
N SER A 632 22.26 27.47 -35.68
CA SER A 632 21.19 27.42 -36.68
C SER A 632 20.29 26.18 -36.48
N PHE A 633 20.83 25.10 -35.92
CA PHE A 633 20.14 23.84 -35.73
C PHE A 633 19.92 23.51 -34.25
N GLY A 634 20.48 24.31 -33.33
CA GLY A 634 20.37 24.10 -31.88
C GLY A 634 21.36 23.06 -31.34
N HIS A 635 21.05 22.48 -30.18
CA HIS A 635 21.87 21.47 -29.53
C HIS A 635 21.08 20.17 -29.38
N ALA A 636 21.68 19.06 -29.83
CA ALA A 636 21.03 17.77 -29.70
C ALA A 636 21.98 16.69 -29.19
N ASP A 637 21.49 15.89 -28.22
CA ASP A 637 22.22 14.80 -27.62
C ASP A 637 21.39 13.49 -27.69
N ILE A 638 22.07 12.36 -27.83
CA ILE A 638 21.50 11.03 -27.67
C ILE A 638 22.05 10.39 -26.40
N ASP A 639 21.18 10.07 -25.48
CA ASP A 639 21.45 9.21 -24.31
C ASP A 639 21.13 7.76 -24.65
N MET A 640 22.09 6.87 -24.44
CA MET A 640 21.96 5.43 -24.67
C MET A 640 22.44 4.69 -23.46
N ALA A 641 21.68 3.69 -23.02
CA ALA A 641 22.09 2.78 -21.96
C ALA A 641 21.79 1.34 -22.32
N GLY A 642 22.64 0.45 -21.85
CA GLY A 642 22.46 -0.98 -21.94
C GLY A 642 22.90 -1.68 -20.66
N ARG A 643 22.14 -2.68 -20.22
CA ARG A 643 22.47 -3.49 -19.06
C ARG A 643 22.23 -4.96 -19.38
N ALA A 644 23.16 -5.79 -18.92
CA ALA A 644 23.13 -7.23 -18.99
C ALA A 644 23.00 -7.78 -17.58
N THR A 645 21.95 -8.54 -17.29
CA THR A 645 21.62 -9.00 -15.94
C THR A 645 21.39 -10.50 -15.92
N GLY A 646 22.08 -11.20 -15.03
CA GLY A 646 21.87 -12.61 -14.70
C GLY A 646 21.22 -12.78 -13.33
N TYR A 647 20.03 -13.37 -13.31
CA TYR A 647 19.32 -13.74 -12.09
C TYR A 647 19.49 -15.23 -11.83
N SER A 648 19.91 -15.63 -10.63
CA SER A 648 20.11 -17.04 -10.28
C SER A 648 18.81 -17.85 -10.34
N ALA A 649 17.66 -17.25 -10.07
CA ALA A 649 16.36 -17.92 -10.04
C ALA A 649 15.58 -17.82 -11.35
N SER A 650 15.65 -16.70 -12.08
CA SER A 650 14.75 -16.42 -13.21
C SER A 650 15.46 -16.25 -14.57
N GLY A 651 16.82 -16.42 -14.59
CA GLY A 651 17.61 -16.48 -15.82
C GLY A 651 18.19 -15.14 -16.26
N TYR A 652 18.54 -15.01 -17.54
CA TYR A 652 19.28 -13.90 -18.11
C TYR A 652 18.37 -12.96 -18.89
N VAL A 653 18.63 -11.63 -18.78
CA VAL A 653 17.88 -10.61 -19.48
C VAL A 653 18.77 -9.41 -19.81
N ASN A 654 18.47 -8.75 -20.95
CA ASN A 654 19.08 -7.47 -21.35
C ASN A 654 18.01 -6.38 -21.32
N THR A 655 18.39 -5.23 -20.81
CA THR A 655 17.65 -3.98 -20.89
C THR A 655 18.42 -2.94 -21.67
N TRP A 656 17.71 -2.02 -22.30
CA TRP A 656 18.32 -0.93 -23.06
C TRP A 656 17.41 0.30 -23.02
N LYS A 657 18.02 1.44 -23.22
CA LYS A 657 17.37 2.76 -23.33
C LYS A 657 18.04 3.54 -24.45
N ALA A 658 17.25 4.27 -25.23
CA ALA A 658 17.74 5.28 -26.17
C ALA A 658 16.84 6.52 -26.07
N GLY A 659 17.43 7.65 -25.73
CA GLY A 659 16.77 8.93 -25.57
C GLY A 659 17.40 9.98 -26.48
N LEU A 660 16.59 10.91 -26.98
CA LEU A 660 16.99 12.10 -27.73
C LEU A 660 16.55 13.33 -26.95
N SER A 661 17.44 14.29 -26.78
CA SER A 661 17.12 15.62 -26.29
C SER A 661 17.59 16.62 -27.36
N TRP A 662 16.71 17.54 -27.78
CA TRP A 662 17.02 18.54 -28.80
C TRP A 662 16.53 19.92 -28.37
N ASP A 663 17.48 20.80 -28.02
CA ASP A 663 17.27 22.21 -27.90
C ASP A 663 17.16 22.81 -29.30
N THR A 664 15.94 23.12 -29.70
CA THR A 664 15.66 23.63 -31.03
C THR A 664 16.19 25.07 -31.22
N PRO A 665 16.33 25.59 -32.46
CA PRO A 665 16.64 27.00 -32.69
C PRO A 665 15.54 27.97 -32.18
N ILE A 666 14.40 27.48 -31.82
CA ILE A 666 13.31 28.29 -31.26
C ILE A 666 13.61 28.55 -29.78
N ASP A 667 13.68 29.81 -29.39
CA ASP A 667 14.01 30.22 -28.04
C ASP A 667 13.15 29.48 -27.01
N GLY A 668 13.84 28.78 -26.11
CA GLY A 668 13.25 28.06 -24.99
C GLY A 668 12.55 26.75 -25.33
N VAL A 669 12.52 26.30 -26.60
CA VAL A 669 11.86 25.04 -26.98
C VAL A 669 12.84 23.88 -27.03
N ARG A 670 12.62 22.88 -26.13
CA ARG A 670 13.30 21.58 -26.14
C ARG A 670 12.33 20.49 -26.48
N LEU A 671 12.72 19.57 -27.35
CA LEU A 671 12.03 18.33 -27.64
C LEU A 671 12.80 17.17 -27.01
N ARG A 672 12.07 16.19 -26.47
CA ARG A 672 12.65 14.95 -25.93
C ARG A 672 11.86 13.73 -26.37
N ALA A 673 12.57 12.63 -26.60
CA ALA A 673 11.96 11.35 -26.91
C ALA A 673 12.78 10.24 -26.28
N LEU A 674 12.12 9.20 -25.80
CA LEU A 674 12.75 8.05 -25.18
C LEU A 674 12.05 6.78 -25.62
N GLN A 675 12.85 5.74 -25.84
CA GLN A 675 12.34 4.37 -25.90
C GLN A 675 13.24 3.47 -25.08
N SER A 676 12.62 2.61 -24.27
CA SER A 676 13.34 1.64 -23.44
C SER A 676 12.68 0.28 -23.45
N ARG A 677 13.49 -0.72 -23.08
CA ARG A 677 13.07 -2.04 -22.70
C ARG A 677 13.50 -2.27 -21.26
N ASP A 678 12.51 -2.40 -20.39
CA ASP A 678 12.70 -2.52 -18.96
C ASP A 678 12.25 -3.88 -18.46
N VAL A 679 12.63 -4.22 -17.23
CA VAL A 679 12.34 -5.53 -16.64
C VAL A 679 12.02 -5.41 -15.16
N ARG A 680 11.17 -6.34 -14.69
CA ARG A 680 11.02 -6.67 -13.28
C ARG A 680 11.28 -8.18 -13.10
N ALA A 681 12.23 -8.52 -12.25
CA ALA A 681 12.43 -9.89 -11.84
C ALA A 681 11.33 -10.31 -10.85
N PRO A 682 10.97 -11.61 -10.79
CA PRO A 682 10.13 -12.10 -9.71
C PRO A 682 10.79 -11.84 -8.36
N ASN A 683 10.01 -11.37 -7.38
CA ASN A 683 10.48 -11.13 -6.02
C ASN A 683 10.53 -12.42 -5.18
N LEU A 684 11.02 -12.32 -3.94
CA LEU A 684 11.15 -13.47 -3.04
C LEU A 684 9.82 -14.15 -2.73
N SER A 685 8.74 -13.36 -2.59
CA SER A 685 7.38 -13.90 -2.35
C SER A 685 6.86 -14.67 -3.56
N GLU A 686 6.97 -14.10 -4.75
CA GLU A 686 6.51 -14.74 -5.99
C GLU A 686 7.26 -16.04 -6.28
N LEU A 687 8.54 -16.12 -5.94
CA LEU A 687 9.36 -17.32 -6.17
C LEU A 687 9.21 -18.37 -5.05
N PHE A 688 9.16 -17.95 -3.79
CA PHE A 688 9.41 -18.83 -2.65
C PHE A 688 8.43 -18.65 -1.49
N ALA A 689 7.29 -17.94 -1.66
CA ALA A 689 6.32 -17.83 -0.58
C ALA A 689 5.97 -19.22 -0.03
N PRO A 690 6.01 -19.41 1.29
CA PRO A 690 5.55 -20.67 1.87
C PRO A 690 4.04 -20.81 1.63
N PRO A 691 3.52 -22.05 1.55
CA PRO A 691 2.09 -22.25 1.47
C PRO A 691 1.36 -21.51 2.59
N SER A 692 0.38 -20.70 2.24
CA SER A 692 -0.48 -20.00 3.20
C SER A 692 -1.94 -20.24 2.84
N GLY A 693 -2.76 -20.56 3.83
CA GLY A 693 -4.13 -20.97 3.60
C GLY A 693 -5.17 -19.95 4.09
N ILE A 694 -6.12 -19.64 3.22
CA ILE A 694 -7.31 -18.84 3.56
C ILE A 694 -8.54 -19.65 3.19
N ASN A 695 -9.44 -19.86 4.17
CA ASN A 695 -10.72 -20.49 3.89
C ASN A 695 -11.60 -19.60 3.00
N SER A 696 -12.12 -20.16 1.93
CA SER A 696 -12.93 -19.46 0.94
C SER A 696 -14.04 -20.37 0.41
N SER A 697 -14.94 -19.81 -0.37
CA SER A 697 -16.05 -20.50 -1.03
C SER A 697 -15.92 -20.40 -2.53
N ILE A 698 -16.15 -21.52 -3.23
CA ILE A 698 -16.18 -21.60 -4.70
C ILE A 698 -17.44 -22.30 -5.19
N LEU A 699 -17.79 -22.05 -6.43
CA LEU A 699 -18.74 -22.89 -7.18
C LEU A 699 -17.99 -24.04 -7.84
N ASP A 700 -18.22 -25.27 -7.41
CA ASP A 700 -17.63 -26.46 -8.04
C ASP A 700 -18.31 -26.72 -9.40
N LEU A 701 -17.61 -26.36 -10.47
CA LEU A 701 -18.04 -26.53 -11.86
C LEU A 701 -17.49 -27.78 -12.49
N THR A 702 -16.66 -28.56 -11.79
CA THR A 702 -16.00 -29.76 -12.31
C THR A 702 -16.92 -30.94 -12.43
N LYS A 703 -18.14 -30.88 -11.86
CA LYS A 703 -19.13 -31.96 -11.89
C LYS A 703 -20.35 -31.59 -12.71
N PRO A 704 -20.84 -32.48 -13.57
CA PRO A 704 -22.12 -32.29 -14.26
C PRO A 704 -23.28 -32.30 -13.25
N GLY A 705 -24.08 -31.24 -13.23
CA GLY A 705 -25.24 -31.07 -12.35
C GLY A 705 -25.36 -29.64 -11.89
N THR A 706 -26.20 -29.39 -10.89
CA THR A 706 -26.31 -28.05 -10.25
C THR A 706 -24.98 -27.66 -9.65
N PRO A 707 -24.43 -26.47 -9.96
CA PRO A 707 -23.21 -26.00 -9.36
C PRO A 707 -23.38 -25.94 -7.84
N ASN A 708 -22.52 -26.66 -7.11
CA ASN A 708 -22.54 -26.68 -5.66
C ASN A 708 -21.51 -25.70 -5.13
N GLN A 709 -21.95 -24.79 -4.26
CA GLN A 709 -21.03 -23.99 -3.49
C GLN A 709 -20.33 -24.88 -2.47
N VAL A 710 -19.00 -24.87 -2.48
CA VAL A 710 -18.17 -25.66 -1.56
C VAL A 710 -17.15 -24.76 -0.89
N ASN A 711 -16.88 -25.04 0.37
CA ASN A 711 -15.81 -24.40 1.11
C ASN A 711 -14.50 -25.10 0.82
N VAL A 712 -13.48 -24.35 0.51
CA VAL A 712 -12.14 -24.80 0.16
C VAL A 712 -11.09 -24.02 0.91
N LEU A 713 -9.94 -24.63 1.10
CA LEU A 713 -8.73 -23.92 1.49
C LEU A 713 -8.07 -23.35 0.22
N ASN A 714 -7.99 -22.03 0.11
CA ASN A 714 -7.12 -21.42 -0.88
C ASN A 714 -5.70 -21.43 -0.34
N GLN A 715 -4.84 -22.22 -0.95
CA GLN A 715 -3.43 -22.33 -0.61
C GLN A 715 -2.63 -21.50 -1.59
N GLN A 716 -2.11 -20.38 -1.15
CA GLN A 716 -1.20 -19.54 -1.94
C GLN A 716 0.23 -19.99 -1.70
N GLU A 717 1.01 -20.14 -2.75
CA GLU A 717 2.43 -20.47 -2.67
C GLU A 717 3.24 -19.87 -3.82
N GLY A 718 4.58 -19.85 -3.68
CA GLY A 718 5.46 -19.28 -4.69
C GLY A 718 5.71 -20.24 -5.85
N ASN A 719 6.14 -19.69 -7.00
CA ASN A 719 6.44 -20.43 -8.22
C ASN A 719 7.87 -20.14 -8.71
N THR A 720 8.77 -21.11 -8.56
CA THR A 720 10.17 -20.97 -8.97
C THR A 720 10.39 -21.03 -10.50
N SER A 721 9.37 -21.30 -11.28
CA SER A 721 9.43 -21.33 -12.75
C SER A 721 9.24 -19.95 -13.40
N LEU A 722 8.92 -18.92 -12.61
CA LEU A 722 8.66 -17.56 -13.08
C LEU A 722 9.85 -16.96 -13.83
N LYS A 723 9.52 -16.15 -14.83
CA LYS A 723 10.47 -15.39 -15.65
C LYS A 723 10.31 -13.89 -15.38
N PRO A 724 11.34 -13.07 -15.65
CA PRO A 724 11.21 -11.63 -15.56
C PRO A 724 10.12 -11.09 -16.47
N GLU A 725 9.29 -10.18 -15.94
CA GLU A 725 8.40 -9.36 -16.74
C GLU A 725 9.22 -8.47 -17.67
N LYS A 726 8.69 -8.17 -18.82
CA LYS A 726 9.33 -7.28 -19.81
C LYS A 726 8.39 -6.17 -20.20
N SER A 727 8.88 -4.94 -20.14
CA SER A 727 8.12 -3.79 -20.61
C SER A 727 8.81 -3.09 -21.76
N THR A 728 8.04 -2.37 -22.53
CA THR A 728 8.49 -1.38 -23.50
C THR A 728 7.88 -0.06 -23.11
N ASN A 729 8.72 0.94 -22.85
CA ASN A 729 8.33 2.31 -22.59
C ASN A 729 8.63 3.17 -23.81
N THR A 730 7.73 4.08 -24.12
CA THR A 730 7.87 5.09 -25.17
C THR A 730 7.41 6.42 -24.61
N GLU A 731 8.26 7.42 -24.72
CA GLU A 731 7.99 8.76 -24.22
C GLU A 731 8.34 9.79 -25.28
N VAL A 732 7.52 10.85 -25.39
CA VAL A 732 7.75 12.00 -26.24
C VAL A 732 7.28 13.24 -25.51
N GLY A 733 8.15 14.23 -25.39
CA GLY A 733 7.85 15.41 -24.61
C GLY A 733 8.34 16.71 -25.26
N VAL A 734 7.74 17.79 -24.81
CA VAL A 734 8.13 19.16 -25.12
C VAL A 734 8.33 19.93 -23.83
N VAL A 735 9.44 20.68 -23.76
CA VAL A 735 9.73 21.62 -22.67
C VAL A 735 9.82 23.01 -23.29
N PHE A 736 9.22 24.00 -22.62
CA PHE A 736 9.25 25.39 -23.02
C PHE A 736 9.70 26.28 -21.86
N GLN A 737 10.88 26.92 -22.07
CA GLN A 737 11.52 27.82 -21.08
C GLN A 737 12.05 29.05 -21.82
N PRO A 738 11.18 29.99 -22.22
CA PRO A 738 11.59 31.13 -23.07
C PRO A 738 12.46 32.10 -22.31
N SER A 739 13.51 32.61 -22.98
CA SER A 739 14.43 33.59 -22.38
C SER A 739 13.78 34.93 -22.09
N TRP A 740 12.71 35.27 -22.80
CA TRP A 740 11.94 36.50 -22.62
C TRP A 740 10.96 36.50 -21.42
N LEU A 741 10.72 35.33 -20.81
CA LEU A 741 9.93 35.18 -19.60
C LEU A 741 10.75 34.39 -18.54
N PRO A 742 11.74 35.03 -17.90
CA PRO A 742 12.60 34.37 -16.94
C PRO A 742 11.77 33.77 -15.80
N GLY A 743 12.17 32.58 -15.33
CA GLY A 743 11.46 31.87 -14.26
C GLY A 743 10.26 31.03 -14.71
N PHE A 744 9.75 31.21 -15.93
CA PHE A 744 8.67 30.38 -16.49
C PHE A 744 9.22 29.10 -17.12
N ARG A 745 8.59 27.96 -16.78
CA ARG A 745 8.87 26.64 -17.34
C ARG A 745 7.59 25.85 -17.45
N ILE A 746 7.45 25.12 -18.55
CA ILE A 746 6.36 24.18 -18.75
C ILE A 746 6.84 22.97 -19.54
N SER A 747 6.37 21.78 -19.18
CA SER A 747 6.54 20.57 -19.98
C SER A 747 5.24 19.82 -20.16
N ALA A 748 5.18 19.04 -21.24
CA ALA A 748 4.14 18.05 -21.50
C ALA A 748 4.81 16.81 -22.09
N ASP A 749 4.63 15.67 -21.43
CA ASP A 749 5.30 14.42 -21.73
C ASP A 749 4.29 13.30 -21.91
N TYR A 750 4.09 12.87 -23.15
CA TYR A 750 3.34 11.66 -23.44
C TYR A 750 4.18 10.44 -23.08
N TRP A 751 3.59 9.51 -22.36
CA TRP A 751 4.20 8.24 -22.02
C TRP A 751 3.29 7.06 -22.36
N ARG A 752 3.91 5.94 -22.73
CA ARG A 752 3.25 4.67 -22.96
C ARG A 752 4.09 3.53 -22.40
N LEU A 753 3.48 2.72 -21.55
CA LEU A 753 4.06 1.55 -20.92
C LEU A 753 3.29 0.30 -21.36
N ALA A 754 4.00 -0.70 -21.90
CA ALA A 754 3.44 -1.98 -22.32
C ALA A 754 4.19 -3.13 -21.65
N ILE A 755 3.61 -3.75 -20.62
CA ILE A 755 4.15 -4.86 -19.87
C ILE A 755 3.67 -6.17 -20.50
N LYS A 756 4.58 -7.14 -20.69
CA LYS A 756 4.29 -8.48 -21.16
C LYS A 756 4.79 -9.52 -20.16
N GLY A 757 3.99 -10.57 -19.95
CA GLY A 757 4.29 -11.59 -18.97
C GLY A 757 4.25 -11.02 -17.55
N GLU A 758 3.29 -10.15 -17.29
CA GLU A 758 3.03 -9.66 -15.93
C GLU A 758 2.77 -10.84 -15.01
N ILE A 759 3.42 -10.81 -13.85
CA ILE A 759 3.25 -11.84 -12.82
C ILE A 759 1.97 -11.53 -12.07
N GLY A 760 1.02 -12.45 -12.18
CA GLY A 760 -0.27 -12.37 -11.51
C GLY A 760 -0.74 -13.74 -11.09
N SER A 761 -1.77 -13.81 -10.24
CA SER A 761 -2.38 -15.06 -9.79
C SER A 761 -3.81 -15.17 -10.28
N LEU A 762 -4.28 -16.38 -10.51
CA LEU A 762 -5.67 -16.69 -10.77
C LEU A 762 -6.46 -16.54 -9.45
N SER A 763 -7.74 -16.20 -9.55
CA SER A 763 -8.63 -16.40 -8.42
C SER A 763 -9.01 -17.89 -8.32
N ASN A 764 -9.36 -18.33 -7.11
CA ASN A 764 -9.82 -19.69 -6.88
C ASN A 764 -10.95 -20.13 -7.81
N GLN A 765 -11.88 -19.23 -8.13
CA GLN A 765 -13.00 -19.52 -9.02
C GLN A 765 -12.53 -19.64 -10.48
N GLN A 766 -11.51 -18.87 -10.89
CA GLN A 766 -10.93 -18.97 -12.23
C GLN A 766 -10.20 -20.31 -12.43
N GLU A 767 -9.48 -20.80 -11.40
CA GLU A 767 -8.87 -22.13 -11.41
C GLU A 767 -9.91 -23.23 -11.68
N VAL A 768 -11.02 -23.20 -10.95
CA VAL A 768 -12.12 -24.14 -11.12
C VAL A 768 -12.75 -24.04 -12.52
N GLN A 769 -12.93 -22.81 -13.02
CA GLN A 769 -13.49 -22.59 -14.37
C GLN A 769 -12.59 -23.15 -15.47
N LEU A 770 -11.29 -22.89 -15.39
CA LEU A 770 -10.32 -23.38 -16.37
C LEU A 770 -10.21 -24.91 -16.34
N CYS A 771 -10.23 -25.52 -15.17
CA CYS A 771 -10.30 -26.97 -15.03
C CYS A 771 -11.58 -27.53 -15.65
N ALA A 772 -12.74 -26.92 -15.38
CA ALA A 772 -14.02 -27.34 -15.96
C ALA A 772 -14.05 -27.25 -17.50
N LEU A 773 -13.25 -26.33 -18.08
CA LEU A 773 -13.05 -26.16 -19.51
C LEU A 773 -12.01 -27.13 -20.09
N GLY A 774 -11.42 -28.02 -19.28
CA GLY A 774 -10.50 -29.05 -19.68
C GLY A 774 -9.01 -28.70 -19.62
N ASN A 775 -8.64 -27.60 -18.97
CA ASN A 775 -7.23 -27.30 -18.71
C ASN A 775 -6.68 -28.22 -17.62
N GLN A 776 -5.85 -29.18 -18.02
CA GLN A 776 -5.32 -30.19 -17.11
C GLN A 776 -4.33 -29.65 -16.09
N ALA A 777 -3.61 -28.57 -16.40
CA ALA A 777 -2.68 -27.93 -15.47
C ALA A 777 -3.46 -27.32 -14.28
N GLU A 778 -4.55 -26.59 -14.57
CA GLU A 778 -5.40 -25.99 -13.53
C GLU A 778 -6.22 -27.04 -12.78
N CYS A 779 -6.54 -28.18 -13.42
CA CYS A 779 -7.14 -29.29 -12.69
C CYS A 779 -6.19 -29.90 -11.64
N ALA A 780 -4.88 -29.87 -11.88
CA ALA A 780 -3.89 -30.34 -10.91
C ALA A 780 -3.78 -29.42 -9.67
N ALA A 781 -4.15 -28.15 -9.82
CA ALA A 781 -4.21 -27.19 -8.70
C ALA A 781 -5.42 -27.38 -7.78
N LEU A 782 -6.41 -28.21 -8.19
CA LEU A 782 -7.60 -28.51 -7.41
C LEU A 782 -7.41 -29.83 -6.70
N LEU A 783 -7.37 -29.84 -5.36
CA LEU A 783 -7.12 -31.05 -4.58
C LEU A 783 -8.37 -31.49 -3.83
N THR A 784 -8.56 -32.79 -3.70
CA THR A 784 -9.57 -33.40 -2.84
C THR A 784 -8.95 -33.76 -1.47
N ALA A 785 -9.75 -34.25 -0.55
CA ALA A 785 -9.31 -34.57 0.82
C ALA A 785 -8.16 -35.60 0.90
N ASP A 786 -8.01 -36.43 -0.13
CA ASP A 786 -6.92 -37.41 -0.25
C ASP A 786 -5.75 -36.92 -1.12
N GLY A 787 -5.78 -35.62 -1.56
CA GLY A 787 -4.76 -35.05 -2.43
C GLY A 787 -4.87 -35.41 -3.90
N SER A 788 -5.92 -36.14 -4.32
CA SER A 788 -6.15 -36.49 -5.71
C SER A 788 -6.83 -35.36 -6.51
N PRO A 789 -6.72 -35.36 -7.85
CA PRO A 789 -7.45 -34.42 -8.72
C PRO A 789 -8.98 -34.54 -8.58
N PRO A 790 -9.78 -33.49 -8.87
CA PRO A 790 -11.19 -33.37 -8.48
C PRO A 790 -12.20 -34.28 -9.19
N GLN A 791 -11.76 -35.10 -10.13
CA GLN A 791 -12.67 -35.95 -10.94
C GLN A 791 -13.42 -37.02 -10.13
N VAL A 792 -12.96 -37.38 -8.93
CA VAL A 792 -13.51 -38.43 -8.08
C VAL A 792 -14.00 -37.96 -6.72
N GLY A 793 -13.55 -36.82 -6.23
CA GLY A 793 -13.85 -36.29 -4.90
C GLY A 793 -14.42 -34.88 -4.88
N ARG A 794 -14.74 -34.38 -3.68
CA ARG A 794 -15.10 -32.99 -3.42
C ARG A 794 -13.82 -32.17 -3.34
N ILE A 795 -13.74 -31.01 -4.04
CA ILE A 795 -12.63 -30.08 -3.91
C ILE A 795 -12.56 -29.58 -2.46
N THR A 796 -11.42 -29.71 -1.82
CA THR A 796 -11.14 -29.21 -0.46
C THR A 796 -10.06 -28.13 -0.45
N THR A 797 -9.18 -28.13 -1.46
CA THR A 797 -8.08 -27.15 -1.57
C THR A 797 -7.95 -26.69 -3.01
N VAL A 798 -7.70 -25.40 -3.17
CA VAL A 798 -7.30 -24.76 -4.44
C VAL A 798 -5.92 -24.18 -4.22
N VAL A 799 -4.94 -24.64 -4.98
CA VAL A 799 -3.55 -24.15 -4.95
C VAL A 799 -3.45 -22.96 -5.91
N LEU A 800 -2.98 -21.84 -5.43
CA LEU A 800 -2.85 -20.60 -6.19
C LEU A 800 -1.38 -20.21 -6.30
N GLU A 801 -0.81 -20.39 -7.46
CA GLU A 801 0.54 -19.96 -7.79
C GLU A 801 0.54 -18.71 -8.67
N PRO A 802 1.57 -17.86 -8.63
CA PRO A 802 1.72 -16.77 -9.59
C PRO A 802 2.24 -17.30 -10.95
N PHE A 803 1.81 -16.66 -12.06
CA PHE A 803 2.16 -16.99 -13.43
C PHE A 803 2.54 -15.75 -14.25
N ASN A 804 3.36 -15.93 -15.28
CA ASN A 804 3.68 -14.91 -16.29
C ASN A 804 2.63 -14.89 -17.41
N LEU A 805 1.41 -14.48 -17.16
CA LEU A 805 0.32 -14.56 -18.14
C LEU A 805 -0.14 -13.20 -18.63
N ALA A 806 -0.24 -12.22 -17.72
CA ALA A 806 -0.95 -10.98 -17.99
C ALA A 806 -0.13 -10.02 -18.88
N THR A 807 -0.87 -9.12 -19.52
CA THR A 807 -0.31 -7.96 -20.21
C THR A 807 -1.00 -6.71 -19.70
N VAL A 808 -0.22 -5.65 -19.47
CA VAL A 808 -0.74 -4.32 -19.13
C VAL A 808 -0.28 -3.34 -20.18
N VAL A 809 -1.22 -2.55 -20.69
CA VAL A 809 -0.91 -1.41 -21.57
C VAL A 809 -1.56 -0.17 -20.99
N THR A 810 -0.74 0.79 -20.62
CA THR A 810 -1.19 2.09 -20.14
C THR A 810 -0.49 3.20 -20.88
N ASP A 811 -1.20 4.30 -21.11
CA ASP A 811 -0.66 5.51 -21.70
C ASP A 811 -1.34 6.76 -21.13
N GLY A 812 -0.62 7.88 -21.24
CA GLY A 812 -1.10 9.14 -20.70
C GLY A 812 -0.15 10.30 -20.99
N ILE A 813 -0.42 11.42 -20.34
CA ILE A 813 0.40 12.62 -20.45
C ILE A 813 0.64 13.20 -19.07
N ASP A 814 1.92 13.46 -18.73
CA ASP A 814 2.31 14.23 -17.57
C ASP A 814 2.59 15.68 -17.97
N TYR A 815 2.09 16.60 -17.17
CA TYR A 815 2.31 18.03 -17.31
C TYR A 815 3.00 18.58 -16.06
N GLU A 816 3.98 19.42 -16.24
CA GLU A 816 4.57 20.21 -15.17
C GLU A 816 4.72 21.67 -15.64
N ALA A 817 4.28 22.61 -14.82
CA ALA A 817 4.46 24.04 -15.04
C ALA A 817 4.95 24.70 -13.77
N SER A 818 5.90 25.62 -13.90
CA SER A 818 6.35 26.46 -12.79
C SER A 818 6.63 27.87 -13.29
N TYR A 819 6.33 28.85 -12.45
CA TYR A 819 6.66 30.23 -12.69
C TYR A 819 7.06 30.91 -11.38
N GLN A 820 8.27 31.42 -11.37
CA GLN A 820 8.78 32.19 -10.24
C GLN A 820 9.07 33.61 -10.72
N PHE A 821 8.53 34.59 -10.05
CA PHE A 821 8.73 35.99 -10.38
C PHE A 821 8.81 36.88 -9.15
N ASP A 822 9.62 37.93 -9.25
CA ASP A 822 9.74 38.95 -8.24
C ASP A 822 8.60 39.96 -8.40
N LEU A 823 7.81 40.16 -7.34
CA LEU A 823 6.72 41.12 -7.34
C LEU A 823 7.19 42.57 -7.24
N GLN A 824 8.47 42.81 -6.92
CA GLN A 824 9.06 44.17 -6.89
C GLN A 824 8.95 44.85 -8.24
N ASP A 825 8.90 44.10 -9.33
CA ASP A 825 8.63 44.64 -10.67
C ASP A 825 7.25 45.30 -10.79
N TRP A 826 6.34 45.04 -9.84
CA TRP A 826 5.00 45.61 -9.75
C TRP A 826 4.79 46.48 -8.49
N ASP A 827 5.87 46.94 -7.87
CA ASP A 827 5.85 47.70 -6.59
C ASP A 827 5.20 46.94 -5.41
N VAL A 828 5.16 45.62 -5.48
CA VAL A 828 4.71 44.72 -4.40
C VAL A 828 5.94 44.00 -3.85
N PRO A 829 6.20 44.04 -2.53
CA PRO A 829 7.37 43.35 -1.99
C PRO A 829 7.16 41.82 -2.00
N GLY A 830 8.25 41.08 -2.19
CA GLY A 830 8.28 39.61 -2.10
C GLY A 830 8.29 38.88 -3.42
N ASN A 831 8.43 37.55 -3.33
CA ASN A 831 8.49 36.63 -4.45
C ASN A 831 7.22 35.80 -4.52
N PHE A 832 6.81 35.45 -5.73
CA PHE A 832 5.68 34.56 -5.94
C PHE A 832 6.13 33.35 -6.78
N VAL A 833 5.79 32.15 -6.29
CA VAL A 833 6.10 30.88 -6.95
C VAL A 833 4.79 30.14 -7.23
N LEU A 834 4.58 29.87 -8.50
CA LEU A 834 3.49 29.00 -8.97
C LEU A 834 4.09 27.67 -9.42
N ARG A 835 3.49 26.57 -9.00
CA ARG A 835 3.80 25.23 -9.50
C ARG A 835 2.50 24.46 -9.73
N ALA A 836 2.39 23.80 -10.89
CA ALA A 836 1.26 22.94 -11.19
C ALA A 836 1.76 21.66 -11.86
N LEU A 837 1.24 20.54 -11.40
CA LEU A 837 1.51 19.23 -11.96
C LEU A 837 0.18 18.55 -12.26
N ALA A 838 0.11 17.82 -13.36
CA ALA A 838 -1.06 17.05 -13.71
C ALA A 838 -0.66 15.76 -14.43
N THR A 839 -1.35 14.68 -14.14
CA THR A 839 -1.26 13.43 -14.89
C THR A 839 -2.62 13.11 -15.48
N ASN A 840 -2.65 12.87 -16.77
CA ASN A 840 -3.80 12.35 -17.49
C ASN A 840 -3.55 10.91 -17.89
N ILE A 841 -4.38 9.97 -17.44
CA ILE A 841 -4.37 8.59 -17.92
C ILE A 841 -5.45 8.45 -18.99
N THR A 842 -5.01 8.19 -20.23
CA THR A 842 -5.91 8.04 -21.38
C THR A 842 -6.36 6.60 -21.56
N LYS A 843 -5.52 5.64 -21.15
CA LYS A 843 -5.74 4.22 -21.31
C LYS A 843 -5.04 3.42 -20.21
N PHE A 844 -5.73 2.39 -19.69
CA PHE A 844 -5.14 1.42 -18.77
C PHE A 844 -5.82 0.05 -18.95
N ILE A 845 -5.30 -0.75 -19.86
CA ILE A 845 -5.86 -2.08 -20.19
C ILE A 845 -5.04 -3.17 -19.55
N THR A 846 -5.68 -3.98 -18.72
CA THR A 846 -5.14 -5.25 -18.22
C THR A 846 -5.80 -6.42 -18.93
N ASN A 847 -4.99 -7.31 -19.50
CA ASN A 847 -5.45 -8.58 -20.04
C ASN A 847 -4.76 -9.71 -19.27
N SER A 848 -5.53 -10.50 -18.56
CA SER A 848 -5.02 -11.60 -17.73
C SER A 848 -4.34 -12.71 -18.53
N GLY A 849 -4.51 -12.74 -19.86
CA GLY A 849 -4.01 -13.83 -20.72
C GLY A 849 -4.82 -15.13 -20.65
N ILE A 850 -5.87 -15.17 -19.85
CA ILE A 850 -6.73 -16.34 -19.67
C ILE A 850 -7.79 -16.33 -20.77
N PRO A 851 -7.99 -17.45 -21.52
CA PRO A 851 -8.90 -17.48 -22.67
C PRO A 851 -10.37 -17.13 -22.37
N THR A 852 -10.79 -17.25 -21.11
CA THR A 852 -12.18 -17.02 -20.67
C THR A 852 -12.39 -15.63 -20.10
N THR A 853 -11.33 -14.83 -19.92
CA THR A 853 -11.40 -13.48 -19.38
C THR A 853 -11.31 -12.45 -20.50
N ILE A 854 -11.84 -11.29 -20.22
CA ILE A 854 -11.83 -10.15 -21.11
C ILE A 854 -10.80 -9.12 -20.63
N PRO A 855 -10.21 -8.34 -21.55
CA PRO A 855 -9.42 -7.18 -21.15
C PRO A 855 -10.26 -6.20 -20.34
N VAL A 856 -9.68 -5.67 -19.25
CA VAL A 856 -10.32 -4.70 -18.37
C VAL A 856 -9.73 -3.32 -18.65
N GLU A 857 -10.57 -2.36 -19.02
CA GLU A 857 -10.20 -0.95 -19.11
C GLU A 857 -10.38 -0.28 -17.74
N SER A 858 -9.31 0.25 -17.17
CA SER A 858 -9.30 0.87 -15.84
C SER A 858 -9.06 2.38 -15.87
N ALA A 859 -8.76 2.98 -17.04
CA ALA A 859 -8.61 4.44 -17.12
C ALA A 859 -9.93 5.13 -16.75
N GLY A 860 -9.85 6.14 -15.90
CA GLY A 860 -11.01 6.86 -15.36
C GLY A 860 -11.78 6.09 -14.28
N THR A 861 -11.25 4.99 -13.75
CA THR A 861 -11.92 4.20 -12.71
C THR A 861 -11.54 4.71 -11.33
N ASN A 862 -12.47 5.39 -10.65
CA ASN A 862 -12.23 5.98 -9.32
C ASN A 862 -12.42 4.98 -8.17
N THR A 863 -12.88 3.76 -8.43
CA THR A 863 -12.82 2.63 -7.49
C THR A 863 -11.45 1.97 -7.47
N GLY A 864 -10.63 2.21 -8.51
CA GLY A 864 -9.21 1.85 -8.61
C GLY A 864 -8.31 3.05 -8.38
N VAL A 865 -7.09 2.99 -8.89
CA VAL A 865 -6.06 4.01 -8.67
C VAL A 865 -5.75 4.85 -9.91
N THR A 866 -6.57 4.76 -10.93
CA THR A 866 -6.31 5.32 -12.28
C THR A 866 -7.40 6.29 -12.73
N PRO A 867 -7.66 7.41 -11.99
CA PRO A 867 -8.57 8.47 -12.49
C PRO A 867 -8.05 9.02 -13.81
N HIS A 868 -8.93 9.59 -14.64
CA HIS A 868 -8.47 10.24 -15.88
C HIS A 868 -7.53 11.40 -15.60
N TRP A 869 -7.80 12.19 -14.54
CA TRP A 869 -6.95 13.30 -14.16
C TRP A 869 -6.70 13.32 -12.66
N LYS A 870 -5.45 13.49 -12.28
CA LYS A 870 -5.01 13.94 -10.96
C LYS A 870 -4.20 15.21 -11.17
N VAL A 871 -4.52 16.28 -10.43
CA VAL A 871 -3.85 17.58 -10.52
C VAL A 871 -3.44 18.02 -9.12
N PHE A 872 -2.25 18.55 -9.03
CA PHE A 872 -1.70 19.24 -7.87
C PHE A 872 -1.23 20.62 -8.31
N ALA A 873 -1.68 21.67 -7.65
CA ALA A 873 -1.19 23.02 -7.88
C ALA A 873 -0.81 23.66 -6.55
N GLN A 874 0.20 24.50 -6.58
CA GLN A 874 0.70 25.19 -5.39
C GLN A 874 1.08 26.61 -5.74
N GLN A 875 0.64 27.55 -4.91
CA GLN A 875 1.02 28.95 -4.96
C GLN A 875 1.69 29.34 -3.65
N THR A 876 2.90 29.84 -3.72
CA THR A 876 3.64 30.32 -2.55
C THR A 876 3.97 31.80 -2.70
N TYR A 877 3.67 32.58 -1.69
CA TYR A 877 4.06 33.97 -1.57
C TYR A 877 5.04 34.12 -0.42
N ASP A 878 6.29 34.42 -0.76
CA ASP A 878 7.37 34.67 0.19
C ASP A 878 7.58 36.17 0.38
N LEU A 879 7.33 36.66 1.61
CA LEU A 879 7.41 38.08 1.99
C LEU A 879 8.29 38.21 3.21
N ASP A 880 9.55 38.67 3.02
CA ASP A 880 10.54 38.90 4.09
C ASP A 880 10.65 37.66 5.01
N ARG A 881 10.03 37.71 6.19
CA ARG A 881 10.01 36.64 7.20
C ARG A 881 8.81 35.68 7.09
N TRP A 882 7.88 35.99 6.21
CA TRP A 882 6.64 35.22 6.06
C TRP A 882 6.63 34.45 4.76
N SER A 883 6.14 33.23 4.82
CA SER A 883 5.77 32.45 3.65
C SER A 883 4.33 31.96 3.79
N PHE A 884 3.55 32.11 2.73
CA PHE A 884 2.17 31.64 2.66
C PHE A 884 2.01 30.74 1.44
N THR A 885 1.45 29.57 1.64
CA THR A 885 1.24 28.59 0.57
C THR A 885 -0.22 28.18 0.55
N VAL A 886 -0.78 28.14 -0.66
CA VAL A 886 -2.05 27.51 -0.98
C VAL A 886 -1.74 26.33 -1.89
N ALA A 887 -2.25 25.16 -1.56
CA ALA A 887 -2.16 23.99 -2.43
C ALA A 887 -3.56 23.47 -2.77
N GLU A 888 -3.75 23.10 -4.03
CA GLU A 888 -4.99 22.53 -4.54
C GLU A 888 -4.73 21.15 -5.08
N ARG A 889 -5.62 20.23 -4.72
CA ARG A 889 -5.60 18.84 -5.16
C ARG A 889 -6.92 18.50 -5.83
N TRP A 890 -6.88 18.11 -7.10
CA TRP A 890 -8.09 17.76 -7.83
C TRP A 890 -7.99 16.38 -8.45
N ILE A 891 -9.05 15.59 -8.26
CA ILE A 891 -9.25 14.28 -8.86
C ILE A 891 -10.52 14.38 -9.70
N SER A 892 -10.41 14.04 -10.97
CA SER A 892 -11.56 14.13 -11.89
C SER A 892 -12.71 13.19 -11.48
N PRO A 893 -13.96 13.52 -11.78
CA PRO A 893 -15.03 12.53 -11.81
C PRO A 893 -14.65 11.37 -12.73
N GLY A 894 -15.13 10.18 -12.39
CA GLY A 894 -14.83 8.96 -13.11
C GLY A 894 -16.01 7.99 -13.13
N VAL A 895 -15.65 6.73 -13.32
CA VAL A 895 -16.59 5.62 -13.37
C VAL A 895 -16.26 4.56 -12.33
N ILE A 896 -17.23 3.70 -12.01
CA ILE A 896 -17.04 2.53 -11.16
C ILE A 896 -16.22 1.47 -11.91
N SER A 897 -16.52 1.25 -13.20
CA SER A 897 -15.74 0.34 -14.06
C SER A 897 -15.83 0.81 -15.52
N GLY A 898 -14.69 0.76 -16.22
CA GLY A 898 -14.61 1.11 -17.64
C GLY A 898 -15.40 0.18 -18.56
N ASN A 899 -15.70 -1.02 -18.11
CA ASN A 899 -16.44 -2.01 -18.90
C ASN A 899 -17.96 -1.89 -18.78
N PHE A 900 -18.49 -1.17 -17.78
CA PHE A 900 -19.93 -1.04 -17.61
C PHE A 900 -20.58 -0.10 -18.62
N ILE A 901 -21.69 -0.53 -19.18
CA ILE A 901 -22.62 0.33 -19.92
C ILE A 901 -23.69 0.86 -18.96
N GLN A 902 -23.73 2.17 -18.77
CA GLN A 902 -24.74 2.78 -17.92
C GLN A 902 -26.07 2.90 -18.64
N CYS A 903 -27.12 2.31 -18.07
CA CYS A 903 -28.49 2.42 -18.56
C CYS A 903 -29.51 2.12 -17.45
N THR A 904 -30.72 2.69 -17.52
CA THR A 904 -31.81 2.45 -16.56
C THR A 904 -33.01 1.74 -17.20
N THR A 905 -33.26 2.02 -18.48
CA THR A 905 -34.29 1.41 -19.30
C THR A 905 -33.79 1.32 -20.73
N GLY A 906 -34.30 0.39 -21.50
CA GLY A 906 -33.84 0.15 -22.87
C GLY A 906 -32.39 -0.31 -22.94
N CYS A 907 -31.96 -1.00 -21.91
CA CYS A 907 -30.58 -1.50 -21.82
C CYS A 907 -30.29 -2.48 -22.96
N PRO A 908 -29.07 -2.43 -23.55
CA PRO A 908 -28.65 -3.46 -24.46
C PRO A 908 -28.53 -4.80 -23.73
N LEU A 909 -28.56 -5.90 -24.48
CA LEU A 909 -28.27 -7.20 -23.89
C LEU A 909 -26.84 -7.19 -23.30
N PRO A 910 -26.68 -7.52 -22.01
CA PRO A 910 -25.38 -7.52 -21.39
C PRO A 910 -24.50 -8.60 -22.02
N THR A 911 -23.21 -8.31 -22.11
CA THR A 911 -22.19 -9.29 -22.48
C THR A 911 -21.15 -9.35 -21.38
N ALA A 912 -20.36 -10.40 -21.30
CA ALA A 912 -19.26 -10.50 -20.36
C ALA A 912 -18.29 -9.30 -20.48
N ASN A 913 -18.10 -8.76 -21.70
CA ASN A 913 -17.25 -7.59 -21.96
C ASN A 913 -17.90 -6.26 -21.57
N ASN A 914 -19.20 -6.18 -21.67
CA ASN A 914 -19.98 -4.96 -21.48
C ASN A 914 -21.23 -5.27 -20.66
N PRO A 915 -21.08 -5.52 -19.35
CA PRO A 915 -22.21 -5.64 -18.45
C PRO A 915 -22.92 -4.28 -18.31
N THR A 916 -24.19 -4.31 -17.98
CA THR A 916 -25.00 -3.09 -17.84
C THR A 916 -25.25 -2.75 -16.39
N ILE A 917 -25.22 -1.45 -16.04
CA ILE A 917 -25.46 -0.95 -14.68
C ILE A 917 -26.36 0.30 -14.70
N ASN A 918 -27.17 0.48 -13.67
CA ASN A 918 -28.04 1.66 -13.55
C ASN A 918 -27.27 2.97 -13.34
N ASN A 919 -26.15 2.94 -12.62
CA ASN A 919 -25.31 4.09 -12.36
C ASN A 919 -23.82 3.66 -12.32
N ASN A 920 -23.04 4.12 -13.28
CA ASN A 920 -21.60 3.88 -13.39
C ASN A 920 -20.76 5.10 -12.96
N ARG A 921 -21.40 6.19 -12.55
CA ARG A 921 -20.70 7.45 -12.25
C ARG A 921 -20.18 7.45 -10.84
N MET A 922 -18.97 7.97 -10.68
CA MET A 922 -18.34 8.26 -9.41
C MET A 922 -17.87 9.73 -9.40
N ALA A 923 -18.15 10.46 -8.32
CA ALA A 923 -17.72 11.84 -8.19
C ALA A 923 -16.19 11.94 -8.10
N GLY A 924 -15.65 13.08 -8.51
CA GLY A 924 -14.29 13.50 -8.17
C GLY A 924 -14.26 14.27 -6.86
N ALA A 925 -13.08 14.78 -6.50
CA ALA A 925 -12.90 15.61 -5.32
C ALA A 925 -11.95 16.78 -5.62
N PHE A 926 -12.16 17.88 -4.88
CA PHE A 926 -11.30 19.05 -4.90
C PHE A 926 -11.01 19.48 -3.47
N TYR A 927 -9.72 19.46 -3.11
CA TYR A 927 -9.24 19.82 -1.78
C TYR A 927 -8.37 21.06 -1.88
N VAL A 928 -8.42 21.88 -0.84
CA VAL A 928 -7.56 23.05 -0.67
C VAL A 928 -6.87 22.95 0.67
N ASP A 929 -5.54 23.11 0.65
CA ASP A 929 -4.70 23.12 1.83
C ASP A 929 -4.06 24.50 1.97
N LEU A 930 -3.89 24.97 3.21
CA LEU A 930 -3.27 26.25 3.53
C LEU A 930 -2.08 26.00 4.45
N ALA A 931 -0.94 26.57 4.11
CA ALA A 931 0.24 26.55 4.98
C ALA A 931 0.85 27.95 5.12
N GLY A 932 1.56 28.17 6.20
CA GLY A 932 2.32 29.39 6.39
C GLY A 932 3.44 29.22 7.40
N SER A 933 4.48 30.03 7.24
CA SER A 933 5.61 30.06 8.15
C SER A 933 6.03 31.49 8.49
N LEU A 934 6.65 31.63 9.66
CA LEU A 934 7.25 32.87 10.13
C LEU A 934 8.65 32.61 10.66
N ASP A 935 9.64 33.23 10.06
CA ASP A 935 11.01 33.26 10.58
C ASP A 935 11.09 34.23 11.75
N PHE A 936 11.04 33.68 12.94
CA PHE A 936 11.10 34.43 14.20
C PHE A 936 12.47 35.10 14.41
N SER A 937 13.50 34.40 13.94
CA SER A 937 14.87 34.85 13.87
C SER A 937 15.60 34.11 12.75
N GLU A 938 16.89 34.39 12.54
CA GLU A 938 17.73 33.67 11.59
C GLU A 938 17.82 32.14 11.88
N HIS A 939 17.48 31.72 13.10
CA HIS A 939 17.61 30.33 13.55
C HIS A 939 16.27 29.66 13.86
N TRP A 940 15.18 30.40 13.98
CA TRP A 940 13.89 29.86 14.44
C TRP A 940 12.75 30.19 13.48
N GLN A 941 12.05 29.18 13.05
CA GLN A 941 10.84 29.27 12.25
C GLN A 941 9.66 28.62 12.97
N VAL A 942 8.54 29.28 13.01
CA VAL A 942 7.23 28.71 13.37
C VAL A 942 6.42 28.51 12.11
N TYR A 943 5.75 27.40 11.99
CA TYR A 943 4.92 27.12 10.84
C TYR A 943 3.61 26.43 11.22
N PHE A 944 2.62 26.56 10.35
CA PHE A 944 1.33 25.89 10.47
C PHE A 944 0.85 25.37 9.11
N LYS A 945 -0.03 24.37 9.13
CA LYS A 945 -0.74 23.87 7.96
C LYS A 945 -2.16 23.47 8.34
N VAL A 946 -3.08 23.64 7.43
CA VAL A 946 -4.45 23.12 7.49
C VAL A 946 -4.72 22.37 6.20
N ASP A 947 -4.82 21.04 6.28
CA ASP A 947 -5.21 20.21 5.16
C ASP A 947 -6.73 20.18 5.02
N ASN A 948 -7.20 20.07 3.79
CA ASN A 948 -8.62 19.97 3.47
C ASN A 948 -9.46 21.03 4.22
N VAL A 949 -9.13 22.30 4.03
CA VAL A 949 -9.72 23.44 4.74
C VAL A 949 -11.25 23.43 4.75
N ALA A 950 -11.85 22.99 3.64
CA ALA A 950 -13.29 22.90 3.49
C ALA A 950 -13.90 21.66 4.15
N ASN A 951 -13.07 20.74 4.65
CA ASN A 951 -13.49 19.44 5.19
C ASN A 951 -14.37 18.66 4.22
N VAL A 952 -13.91 18.57 2.95
CA VAL A 952 -14.63 17.87 1.88
C VAL A 952 -14.61 16.37 2.16
N ASP A 953 -15.77 15.75 2.18
CA ASP A 953 -15.92 14.31 2.37
C ASP A 953 -15.51 13.52 1.12
N PRO A 954 -14.94 12.31 1.28
CA PRO A 954 -14.62 11.44 0.14
C PRO A 954 -15.90 10.91 -0.53
N PRO A 955 -15.90 10.76 -1.87
CA PRO A 955 -17.04 10.19 -2.57
C PRO A 955 -17.21 8.69 -2.23
N PRO A 956 -18.45 8.18 -2.15
CA PRO A 956 -18.70 6.76 -1.95
C PRO A 956 -18.13 5.93 -3.10
N ALA A 957 -17.36 4.90 -2.75
CA ALA A 957 -16.78 3.94 -3.68
C ALA A 957 -17.27 2.53 -3.35
N PRO A 958 -18.10 1.91 -4.19
CA PRO A 958 -18.49 0.52 -4.00
C PRO A 958 -17.31 -0.40 -4.34
N PRO A 959 -17.13 -1.52 -3.62
CA PRO A 959 -16.22 -2.56 -4.07
C PRO A 959 -16.71 -3.13 -5.40
N ILE A 960 -15.80 -3.35 -6.35
CA ILE A 960 -16.14 -3.96 -7.65
C ILE A 960 -16.53 -5.44 -7.46
N ALA A 961 -15.96 -6.10 -6.48
CA ALA A 961 -16.41 -7.40 -6.01
C ALA A 961 -17.09 -7.20 -4.66
N ALA A 962 -18.16 -7.93 -4.41
CA ALA A 962 -18.87 -7.92 -3.14
C ALA A 962 -17.92 -8.26 -1.98
N SER A 963 -17.19 -7.27 -1.51
CA SER A 963 -16.31 -7.36 -0.35
C SER A 963 -16.94 -6.58 0.80
N PRO A 964 -17.28 -7.21 1.89
CA PRO A 964 -17.80 -6.53 3.07
C PRO A 964 -16.75 -5.61 3.74
N ASN A 965 -15.53 -5.61 3.23
CA ASN A 965 -14.35 -4.98 3.83
C ASN A 965 -14.00 -3.62 3.24
N SER A 966 -14.92 -2.94 2.54
CA SER A 966 -14.60 -1.65 1.97
C SER A 966 -14.81 -0.53 2.99
N ASP A 967 -13.91 0.45 2.98
CA ASP A 967 -14.02 1.68 3.76
C ASP A 967 -15.24 2.55 3.32
N GLY A 968 -16.00 2.11 2.32
CA GLY A 968 -17.08 2.86 1.72
C GLY A 968 -16.61 4.01 0.81
N SER A 969 -15.31 4.19 0.69
CA SER A 969 -14.61 5.10 -0.22
C SER A 969 -13.29 4.49 -0.67
N ASN A 970 -12.53 5.21 -1.49
CA ASN A 970 -11.22 4.77 -1.96
C ASN A 970 -10.10 5.62 -1.33
N PRO A 971 -9.45 5.16 -0.25
CA PRO A 971 -8.43 5.93 0.45
C PRO A 971 -7.10 6.10 -0.33
N GLN A 972 -6.92 5.38 -1.45
CA GLN A 972 -5.77 5.58 -2.34
C GLN A 972 -5.91 6.81 -3.25
N LEU A 973 -7.12 7.33 -3.39
CA LEU A 973 -7.39 8.52 -4.20
C LEU A 973 -7.94 9.68 -3.38
N PHE A 974 -8.80 9.40 -2.40
CA PHE A 974 -9.58 10.42 -1.72
C PHE A 974 -9.16 10.55 -0.25
N ASP A 975 -9.24 11.78 0.24
CA ASP A 975 -8.98 12.09 1.63
C ASP A 975 -10.10 11.54 2.53
N THR A 976 -9.79 10.51 3.30
CA THR A 976 -10.71 9.89 4.27
C THR A 976 -10.53 10.43 5.70
N ILE A 977 -9.49 11.24 5.93
CA ILE A 977 -9.17 11.83 7.24
C ILE A 977 -10.03 13.08 7.49
N GLY A 978 -10.20 13.91 6.47
CA GLY A 978 -10.84 15.21 6.56
C GLY A 978 -9.86 16.28 7.02
N ARG A 979 -10.38 17.42 7.48
CA ARG A 979 -9.53 18.55 7.84
C ARG A 979 -8.58 18.23 8.98
N MET A 980 -7.27 18.46 8.74
CA MET A 980 -6.19 18.34 9.72
C MET A 980 -5.57 19.69 10.02
N PHE A 981 -5.16 19.89 11.27
CA PHE A 981 -4.41 21.06 11.70
C PHE A 981 -3.03 20.64 12.16
N HIS A 982 -2.01 21.32 11.66
CA HIS A 982 -0.62 21.11 12.03
C HIS A 982 0.01 22.40 12.52
N VAL A 983 0.85 22.31 13.51
CA VAL A 983 1.69 23.42 13.98
C VAL A 983 3.06 22.87 14.36
N GLY A 984 4.09 23.62 14.04
CA GLY A 984 5.45 23.17 14.34
C GLY A 984 6.45 24.31 14.48
N VAL A 985 7.64 23.92 14.92
CA VAL A 985 8.79 24.80 15.10
C VAL A 985 10.01 24.13 14.48
N ARG A 986 10.76 24.87 13.67
CA ARG A 986 12.05 24.46 13.13
C ARG A 986 13.16 25.31 13.73
N VAL A 987 14.29 24.67 13.93
CA VAL A 987 15.53 25.30 14.37
C VAL A 987 16.61 24.95 13.37
N GLN A 988 17.38 25.92 12.95
CA GLN A 988 18.53 25.69 12.07
C GLN A 988 19.66 26.68 12.44
N ASP A 989 20.88 26.15 12.64
CA ASP A 989 22.07 26.92 12.93
C ASP A 989 23.03 26.90 11.75
#